data_45116cfbdb84a7000eadc3d176dc7dda
#
_entry.id   45116cfbdb84a7000eadc3d176dc7dda
#
_cell.length_a   1.000
_cell.length_b   1.000
_cell.length_c   1.000
_cell.angle_alpha   90.00
_cell.angle_beta   90.00
_cell.angle_gamma   90.00
#
_symmetry.space_group_name_H-M   'P 1'
#
loop_
_entity.id
_entity.type
_entity.pdbx_description
1 polymer ?
#
loop_
_entity_poly.entity_id
_entity_poly.type
_entity_poly.pdbx_seq_one_letter_code
_entity_poly.pdbx_strand_id
1 'polypeptide(L)'
;MTQQQIGVARTIGALTFAMVALCAPGAYAQVDYNHFSPDILTATSSGSFLLEASCKPATVTAVVESIPGLADRSMRDDGLGGDKVAGDKVFTATFTAAELQTIYGTLQTPLRPKVVTIGTVRARNAGARSLGTLPAAIPYRTSSVPTAPLTSISATMQATPSVVNIVLPRTQLIPLGATFSALDTVTTKFYQEFRDSFHFINIVYDNQIRNALSYHWGVQNQTSGLGMPIVGLDSKFGSASSLLGITQFNQLAVLEGARHCGYTFLHETAHQWMNLLAGQIDDPINAHWPPSDLIGGVLGLSNSFNGQGVGLAGTESAPAVVNDTIVFTATPTCFKHLDMEKYLMGLQPAAQVATHMVSTNTTQTSLDIQTTHTVLGPLTPVTIGHVTSANGARSPAYPNATRSFRVATILVTADTKASSNLMSWAESEANYLGAAFTWATDGAGRMVSDVLPYRKPAPMVSLPVIHRVLNHARVASAPLARGSLVRITGLGLAASIQPVTYAPQLGVPGPTTLDGTSVYFGTTAASLLSVAQNEIVAVVPSSLPSRLATVTVTVKRTVLGSSLTSNALTLPLTAVSPGIYAAAGNGIRDALAFNGDDTPNSADNPALRQDGTIRVRINGFGTTTPSFPDGGLLAGTVFVDNTIQADIDGVAATVLSVAPAPDRANTLEIMVQVPSSLPGPGFVVARELHITVLGASSQDGLTVFVF
;
A
#
# COMPACT_ATOMS: atom_id res chain seq x y z
N MET A 1 27.81 -52.40 15.61
CA MET A 1 26.44 -52.54 16.13
C MET A 1 25.73 -51.23 15.83
N THR A 2 24.74 -51.35 15.05
CA THR A 2 23.98 -50.39 14.25
C THR A 2 23.23 -49.37 15.09
N GLN A 3 23.52 -48.09 14.89
CA GLN A 3 22.59 -47.01 15.24
C GLN A 3 21.53 -46.89 14.14
N GLN A 4 20.30 -47.15 14.47
CA GLN A 4 19.16 -46.88 13.64
C GLN A 4 19.00 -45.35 13.52
N GLN A 5 19.17 -44.87 12.31
CA GLN A 5 18.69 -43.55 11.90
C GLN A 5 17.15 -43.58 11.87
N ILE A 6 16.53 -42.96 12.86
CA ILE A 6 15.12 -42.56 12.77
C ILE A 6 15.08 -41.31 11.92
N GLY A 7 14.91 -41.50 10.62
CA GLY A 7 14.56 -40.47 9.67
C GLY A 7 13.11 -40.03 9.92
N VAL A 8 12.91 -38.94 10.65
CA VAL A 8 11.63 -38.22 10.63
C VAL A 8 11.60 -37.47 9.31
N ALA A 9 11.04 -38.07 8.29
CA ALA A 9 10.53 -37.36 7.13
C ALA A 9 9.42 -36.45 7.65
N ARG A 10 9.77 -35.17 7.95
CA ARG A 10 8.77 -34.12 8.10
C ARG A 10 8.15 -33.92 6.72
N THR A 11 7.10 -34.65 6.45
CA THR A 11 6.17 -34.39 5.37
C THR A 11 5.72 -32.95 5.55
N ILE A 12 5.94 -32.12 4.54
CA ILE A 12 5.29 -30.82 4.44
C ILE A 12 3.80 -31.12 4.22
N GLY A 13 3.14 -31.46 5.31
CA GLY A 13 1.69 -31.47 5.38
C GLY A 13 1.28 -30.01 5.37
N ALA A 14 0.54 -29.61 4.35
CA ALA A 14 -0.34 -28.47 4.48
C ALA A 14 -1.03 -28.61 5.84
N LEU A 15 -0.74 -27.68 6.77
CA LEU A 15 -1.51 -27.57 7.99
C LEU A 15 -2.89 -27.07 7.60
N THR A 16 -3.68 -28.02 7.16
CA THR A 16 -5.11 -27.89 7.00
C THR A 16 -5.66 -27.77 8.41
N PHE A 17 -5.98 -26.57 8.86
CA PHE A 17 -6.92 -26.38 9.95
C PHE A 17 -8.28 -26.93 9.48
N ALA A 18 -8.43 -28.23 9.52
CA ALA A 18 -9.69 -28.91 9.38
C ALA A 18 -10.42 -28.87 10.73
N MET A 19 -11.02 -27.72 11.05
CA MET A 19 -12.29 -27.75 11.74
C MET A 19 -13.36 -28.10 10.68
N VAL A 20 -13.33 -29.28 10.15
CA VAL A 20 -14.45 -29.83 9.40
C VAL A 20 -15.49 -30.29 10.42
N ALA A 21 -16.43 -29.43 10.74
CA ALA A 21 -17.75 -29.92 11.06
C ALA A 21 -18.20 -30.71 9.82
N LEU A 22 -18.27 -32.04 9.93
CA LEU A 22 -18.87 -32.92 8.95
C LEU A 22 -20.36 -32.62 8.86
N CYS A 23 -20.74 -31.53 8.16
CA CYS A 23 -22.07 -31.28 7.68
C CYS A 23 -22.09 -31.70 6.21
N ALA A 24 -23.07 -32.50 5.82
CA ALA A 24 -23.29 -32.87 4.44
C ALA A 24 -23.31 -31.64 3.54
N PRO A 25 -22.61 -31.63 2.40
CA PRO A 25 -22.62 -30.50 1.49
C PRO A 25 -24.04 -30.23 1.02
N GLY A 26 -24.58 -29.05 1.34
CA GLY A 26 -25.90 -28.60 0.92
C GLY A 26 -26.92 -28.35 2.04
N ALA A 27 -26.61 -28.66 3.31
CA ALA A 27 -27.60 -28.58 4.39
C ALA A 27 -27.77 -27.19 5.03
N TYR A 28 -27.02 -26.18 4.65
CA TYR A 28 -27.06 -24.85 5.28
C TYR A 28 -27.06 -23.69 4.29
N ALA A 29 -27.71 -22.60 4.66
CA ALA A 29 -27.70 -21.36 3.93
C ALA A 29 -26.41 -20.59 4.20
N GLN A 30 -25.77 -20.07 3.18
CA GLN A 30 -24.52 -19.35 3.30
C GLN A 30 -24.32 -18.42 2.12
N VAL A 31 -23.72 -17.25 2.36
CA VAL A 31 -23.19 -16.36 1.33
C VAL A 31 -21.73 -16.73 1.08
N ASP A 32 -21.38 -17.02 -0.16
CA ASP A 32 -20.02 -17.38 -0.53
C ASP A 32 -19.26 -16.19 -1.13
N TYR A 33 -19.99 -15.25 -1.75
CA TYR A 33 -19.44 -14.13 -2.50
C TYR A 33 -20.48 -13.03 -2.64
N ASN A 34 -20.07 -11.75 -2.57
CA ASN A 34 -20.92 -10.62 -2.97
C ASN A 34 -20.13 -9.49 -3.61
N HIS A 35 -20.76 -8.71 -4.47
CA HIS A 35 -20.19 -7.52 -5.08
C HIS A 35 -21.25 -6.51 -5.48
N PHE A 36 -20.79 -5.29 -5.76
CA PHE A 36 -21.61 -4.21 -6.32
C PHE A 36 -21.38 -4.02 -7.81
N SER A 37 -22.45 -3.67 -8.53
CA SER A 37 -22.39 -3.21 -9.90
C SER A 37 -23.21 -1.89 -10.03
N PRO A 38 -22.59 -0.75 -10.33
CA PRO A 38 -21.17 -0.48 -10.54
C PRO A 38 -20.27 -0.86 -9.35
N ASP A 39 -19.00 -1.19 -9.65
CA ASP A 39 -18.02 -1.76 -8.74
C ASP A 39 -17.36 -0.73 -7.79
N ILE A 40 -17.65 0.55 -7.96
CA ILE A 40 -17.08 1.65 -7.16
C ILE A 40 -18.02 2.85 -7.12
N LEU A 41 -18.11 3.49 -5.96
CA LEU A 41 -18.84 4.73 -5.75
C LEU A 41 -17.93 5.95 -5.98
N THR A 42 -18.48 7.02 -6.55
CA THR A 42 -17.81 8.32 -6.69
C THR A 42 -18.75 9.46 -6.25
N ALA A 43 -18.22 10.66 -6.05
CA ALA A 43 -19.02 11.83 -5.74
C ALA A 43 -20.03 12.18 -6.85
N THR A 44 -19.76 11.79 -8.09
CA THR A 44 -20.62 12.04 -9.25
C THR A 44 -21.47 10.83 -9.65
N SER A 45 -21.40 9.73 -8.90
CA SER A 45 -22.23 8.56 -9.16
C SER A 45 -23.70 8.91 -9.03
N SER A 46 -24.50 8.39 -9.98
CA SER A 46 -25.94 8.55 -10.02
C SER A 46 -26.60 7.23 -10.44
N GLY A 47 -27.91 7.12 -10.24
CA GLY A 47 -28.65 5.91 -10.60
C GLY A 47 -28.56 4.82 -9.55
N SER A 48 -28.63 3.57 -9.98
CA SER A 48 -28.74 2.39 -9.13
C SER A 48 -27.45 1.59 -9.10
N PHE A 49 -27.17 1.05 -7.92
CA PHE A 49 -26.12 0.08 -7.64
C PHE A 49 -26.78 -1.24 -7.28
N LEU A 50 -26.43 -2.29 -7.95
CA LEU A 50 -26.92 -3.63 -7.68
C LEU A 50 -25.91 -4.38 -6.83
N LEU A 51 -26.32 -4.84 -5.65
CA LEU A 51 -25.56 -5.79 -4.84
C LEU A 51 -26.00 -7.20 -5.24
N GLU A 52 -25.10 -7.99 -5.78
CA GLU A 52 -25.29 -9.42 -6.08
C GLU A 52 -24.59 -10.26 -5.00
N ALA A 53 -25.25 -11.32 -4.54
CA ALA A 53 -24.69 -12.27 -3.56
C ALA A 53 -24.93 -13.71 -4.01
N SER A 54 -23.86 -14.44 -4.31
CA SER A 54 -23.91 -15.87 -4.59
C SER A 54 -24.01 -16.67 -3.30
N CYS A 55 -24.99 -17.55 -3.22
CA CYS A 55 -25.33 -18.29 -2.03
C CYS A 55 -25.29 -19.81 -2.25
N LYS A 56 -25.10 -20.58 -1.17
CA LYS A 56 -25.23 -22.05 -1.20
C LYS A 56 -26.64 -22.49 -1.62
N PRO A 57 -26.77 -23.69 -2.26
CA PRO A 57 -28.05 -24.18 -2.78
C PRO A 57 -29.18 -24.26 -1.75
N ALA A 58 -28.88 -24.48 -0.48
CA ALA A 58 -29.89 -24.54 0.60
C ALA A 58 -30.43 -23.15 1.00
N THR A 59 -29.95 -22.06 0.41
CA THR A 59 -30.45 -20.71 0.69
C THR A 59 -31.81 -20.50 0.05
N VAL A 60 -32.77 -20.09 0.85
CA VAL A 60 -34.16 -19.78 0.43
C VAL A 60 -34.36 -18.27 0.34
N THR A 61 -33.79 -17.52 1.29
CA THR A 61 -33.85 -16.07 1.34
C THR A 61 -32.50 -15.47 1.71
N ALA A 62 -32.23 -14.25 1.23
CA ALA A 62 -31.12 -13.44 1.67
C ALA A 62 -31.58 -12.02 2.03
N VAL A 63 -30.86 -11.37 2.93
CA VAL A 63 -31.14 -10.02 3.39
C VAL A 63 -29.85 -9.26 3.62
N VAL A 64 -29.84 -7.97 3.34
CA VAL A 64 -28.78 -7.06 3.79
C VAL A 64 -29.24 -6.44 5.11
N GLU A 65 -28.51 -6.75 6.17
CA GLU A 65 -28.81 -6.31 7.55
C GLU A 65 -27.83 -5.23 8.00
N SER A 66 -28.19 -4.51 9.06
CA SER A 66 -27.32 -3.52 9.72
C SER A 66 -26.84 -2.41 8.79
N ILE A 67 -27.70 -1.92 7.92
CA ILE A 67 -27.42 -0.82 7.00
C ILE A 67 -27.47 0.51 7.77
N PRO A 68 -26.41 1.32 7.85
CA PRO A 68 -26.43 2.57 8.61
C PRO A 68 -27.51 3.53 8.12
N GLY A 69 -28.43 3.91 9.00
CA GLY A 69 -29.52 4.85 8.73
C GLY A 69 -30.66 4.32 7.83
N LEU A 70 -30.61 3.06 7.45
CA LEU A 70 -31.64 2.42 6.62
C LEU A 70 -32.16 1.14 7.27
N ALA A 71 -33.38 0.72 6.88
CA ALA A 71 -33.92 -0.58 7.25
C ALA A 71 -33.21 -1.71 6.51
N ASP A 72 -33.24 -2.91 7.09
CA ASP A 72 -32.78 -4.12 6.45
C ASP A 72 -33.47 -4.31 5.07
N ARG A 73 -32.71 -4.81 4.09
CA ARG A 73 -33.17 -4.90 2.72
C ARG A 73 -33.21 -6.35 2.25
N SER A 74 -34.41 -6.85 1.94
CA SER A 74 -34.59 -8.18 1.36
C SER A 74 -33.95 -8.24 -0.03
N MET A 75 -33.29 -9.35 -0.30
CA MET A 75 -32.69 -9.64 -1.60
C MET A 75 -33.60 -10.58 -2.41
N ARG A 76 -33.54 -10.48 -3.72
CA ARG A 76 -34.40 -11.20 -4.68
C ARG A 76 -33.61 -12.29 -5.42
N ASP A 77 -34.28 -13.41 -5.70
CA ASP A 77 -33.81 -14.54 -6.54
C ASP A 77 -35.02 -15.01 -7.38
N ASP A 78 -35.67 -14.05 -8.07
CA ASP A 78 -36.96 -14.26 -8.80
C ASP A 78 -36.93 -13.79 -10.27
N GLY A 79 -35.76 -13.40 -10.76
CA GLY A 79 -35.58 -12.90 -12.13
C GLY A 79 -36.08 -11.47 -12.32
N LEU A 80 -36.36 -10.70 -11.26
CA LEU A 80 -36.90 -9.34 -11.33
C LEU A 80 -36.01 -8.34 -10.54
N GLY A 81 -36.16 -7.05 -10.85
CA GLY A 81 -35.53 -5.97 -10.08
C GLY A 81 -33.98 -5.99 -10.08
N GLY A 82 -33.36 -6.44 -11.17
CA GLY A 82 -31.92 -6.55 -11.34
C GLY A 82 -31.38 -7.99 -11.19
N ASP A 83 -32.17 -8.89 -10.61
CA ASP A 83 -31.90 -10.31 -10.70
C ASP A 83 -32.05 -10.80 -12.14
N LYS A 84 -31.08 -11.57 -12.63
CA LYS A 84 -31.02 -11.98 -14.04
C LYS A 84 -31.69 -13.32 -14.29
N VAL A 85 -31.69 -14.21 -13.31
CA VAL A 85 -32.15 -15.59 -13.47
C VAL A 85 -32.78 -16.09 -12.18
N ALA A 86 -34.10 -16.30 -12.23
CA ALA A 86 -34.85 -16.81 -11.06
C ALA A 86 -34.32 -18.15 -10.56
N GLY A 87 -34.07 -18.27 -9.27
CA GLY A 87 -33.71 -19.51 -8.61
C GLY A 87 -32.27 -19.98 -8.76
N ASP A 88 -31.38 -19.18 -9.33
CA ASP A 88 -29.96 -19.52 -9.58
C ASP A 88 -29.06 -19.36 -8.35
N LYS A 89 -29.64 -18.92 -7.22
CA LYS A 89 -28.97 -18.65 -5.95
C LYS A 89 -28.03 -17.45 -5.97
N VAL A 90 -28.20 -16.56 -6.92
CA VAL A 90 -27.62 -15.22 -6.95
C VAL A 90 -28.68 -14.21 -6.53
N PHE A 91 -28.66 -13.88 -5.25
CA PHE A 91 -29.61 -12.93 -4.66
C PHE A 91 -29.19 -11.50 -4.94
N THR A 92 -30.15 -10.61 -5.20
CA THR A 92 -29.87 -9.21 -5.57
C THR A 92 -30.61 -8.21 -4.72
N ALA A 93 -29.97 -7.08 -4.42
CA ALA A 93 -30.59 -5.90 -3.79
C ALA A 93 -30.11 -4.63 -4.50
N THR A 94 -31.02 -3.67 -4.67
CA THR A 94 -30.71 -2.40 -5.33
C THR A 94 -30.56 -1.29 -4.31
N PHE A 95 -29.50 -0.49 -4.46
CA PHE A 95 -29.23 0.74 -3.72
C PHE A 95 -29.17 1.91 -4.71
N THR A 96 -29.59 3.08 -4.31
CA THR A 96 -29.33 4.30 -5.08
C THR A 96 -27.92 4.84 -4.75
N ALA A 97 -27.32 5.54 -5.69
CA ALA A 97 -26.06 6.22 -5.44
C ALA A 97 -26.16 7.21 -4.25
N ALA A 98 -27.29 7.89 -4.11
CA ALA A 98 -27.55 8.84 -3.03
C ALA A 98 -27.58 8.13 -1.65
N GLU A 99 -28.21 6.95 -1.54
CA GLU A 99 -28.19 6.15 -0.31
C GLU A 99 -26.76 5.77 0.05
N LEU A 100 -25.97 5.23 -0.89
CA LEU A 100 -24.59 4.84 -0.64
C LEU A 100 -23.71 6.02 -0.28
N GLN A 101 -23.86 7.17 -0.93
CA GLN A 101 -23.14 8.40 -0.60
C GLN A 101 -23.48 8.92 0.79
N THR A 102 -24.77 8.82 1.20
CA THR A 102 -25.22 9.19 2.54
C THR A 102 -24.64 8.26 3.59
N ILE A 103 -24.69 6.94 3.37
CA ILE A 103 -24.08 5.95 4.27
C ILE A 103 -22.58 6.21 4.41
N TYR A 104 -21.90 6.42 3.28
CA TYR A 104 -20.48 6.73 3.28
C TYR A 104 -20.15 7.99 4.08
N GLY A 105 -20.87 9.09 3.84
CA GLY A 105 -20.71 10.35 4.57
C GLY A 105 -21.00 10.22 6.09
N THR A 106 -21.92 9.34 6.49
CA THR A 106 -22.20 9.04 7.91
C THR A 106 -21.05 8.27 8.57
N LEU A 107 -20.41 7.36 7.82
CA LEU A 107 -19.33 6.52 8.32
C LEU A 107 -17.96 7.20 8.27
N GLN A 108 -17.82 8.22 7.44
CA GLN A 108 -16.55 8.91 7.23
C GLN A 108 -16.71 10.39 6.90
N THR A 109 -16.13 11.24 7.74
CA THR A 109 -16.01 12.68 7.53
C THR A 109 -14.59 13.13 7.89
N PRO A 110 -13.81 13.80 6.99
CA PRO A 110 -14.14 14.07 5.59
C PRO A 110 -14.15 12.82 4.70
N LEU A 111 -14.82 12.92 3.53
CA LEU A 111 -14.85 11.84 2.53
C LEU A 111 -13.44 11.59 1.99
N ARG A 112 -12.97 10.36 2.12
CA ARG A 112 -11.64 9.91 1.64
C ARG A 112 -11.77 8.69 0.72
N PRO A 113 -10.79 8.42 -0.16
CA PRO A 113 -10.74 7.15 -0.88
C PRO A 113 -10.68 5.98 0.10
N LYS A 114 -11.68 5.11 0.09
CA LYS A 114 -11.82 4.06 1.11
C LYS A 114 -12.78 2.98 0.65
N VAL A 115 -12.63 1.77 1.18
CA VAL A 115 -13.66 0.72 1.12
C VAL A 115 -14.55 0.80 2.37
N VAL A 116 -15.86 0.87 2.16
CA VAL A 116 -16.82 0.99 3.26
C VAL A 116 -17.77 -0.20 3.26
N THR A 117 -17.89 -0.85 4.40
CA THR A 117 -18.94 -1.84 4.65
C THR A 117 -20.25 -1.10 4.87
N ILE A 118 -21.22 -1.32 3.99
CA ILE A 118 -22.54 -0.68 4.01
C ILE A 118 -23.61 -1.54 4.68
N GLY A 119 -23.26 -2.74 5.10
CA GLY A 119 -24.16 -3.69 5.75
C GLY A 119 -23.58 -5.10 5.71
N THR A 120 -24.40 -6.06 6.10
CA THR A 120 -24.01 -7.47 6.15
C THR A 120 -25.03 -8.31 5.42
N VAL A 121 -24.60 -9.09 4.42
CA VAL A 121 -25.46 -10.05 3.73
C VAL A 121 -25.61 -11.30 4.57
N ARG A 122 -26.84 -11.67 4.86
CA ARG A 122 -27.20 -12.89 5.59
C ARG A 122 -28.09 -13.79 4.74
N ALA A 123 -27.66 -15.01 4.50
CA ALA A 123 -28.43 -16.05 3.86
C ALA A 123 -29.19 -16.90 4.88
N ARG A 124 -30.42 -17.34 4.57
CA ARG A 124 -31.27 -18.18 5.42
C ARG A 124 -31.82 -19.36 4.64
N ASN A 125 -31.98 -20.50 5.31
CA ASN A 125 -32.69 -21.68 4.78
C ASN A 125 -34.17 -21.68 5.18
N ALA A 126 -34.92 -22.69 4.76
CA ALA A 126 -36.34 -22.83 5.09
C ALA A 126 -36.65 -22.87 6.61
N GLY A 127 -35.68 -23.27 7.46
CA GLY A 127 -35.78 -23.24 8.93
C GLY A 127 -35.22 -21.93 9.52
N ALA A 128 -35.06 -20.88 8.76
CA ALA A 128 -34.50 -19.58 9.15
C ALA A 128 -33.09 -19.66 9.80
N ARG A 129 -32.38 -20.78 9.68
CA ARG A 129 -31.00 -20.92 10.13
C ARG A 129 -30.02 -20.27 9.15
N SER A 130 -29.05 -19.55 9.70
CA SER A 130 -27.92 -18.99 8.95
C SER A 130 -26.62 -19.45 9.57
N LEU A 131 -25.69 -19.93 8.75
CA LEU A 131 -24.35 -20.35 9.18
C LEU A 131 -23.28 -19.37 8.68
N GLY A 132 -23.60 -18.11 8.65
CA GLY A 132 -22.62 -17.09 8.40
C GLY A 132 -23.12 -15.96 7.52
N THR A 133 -22.47 -14.87 7.73
CA THR A 133 -22.71 -13.60 7.05
C THR A 133 -21.49 -13.21 6.26
N LEU A 134 -21.67 -12.31 5.30
CA LEU A 134 -20.58 -11.71 4.55
C LEU A 134 -20.80 -10.20 4.48
N PRO A 135 -19.81 -9.36 4.85
CA PRO A 135 -19.95 -7.91 4.73
C PRO A 135 -20.26 -7.52 3.28
N ALA A 136 -21.13 -6.54 3.09
CA ALA A 136 -21.34 -5.87 1.82
C ALA A 136 -20.50 -4.59 1.83
N ALA A 137 -19.47 -4.53 1.00
CA ALA A 137 -18.55 -3.40 0.99
C ALA A 137 -18.38 -2.84 -0.43
N ILE A 138 -18.18 -1.53 -0.53
CA ILE A 138 -17.97 -0.84 -1.79
C ILE A 138 -16.83 0.18 -1.64
N PRO A 139 -15.86 0.24 -2.58
CA PRO A 139 -14.86 1.29 -2.59
C PRO A 139 -15.45 2.62 -3.02
N TYR A 140 -14.88 3.71 -2.49
CA TYR A 140 -15.19 5.08 -2.87
C TYR A 140 -13.95 5.74 -3.45
N ARG A 141 -14.07 6.28 -4.66
CA ARG A 141 -13.03 7.07 -5.29
C ARG A 141 -13.36 8.55 -5.19
N THR A 142 -12.50 9.31 -4.54
CA THR A 142 -12.58 10.79 -4.54
C THR A 142 -12.03 11.37 -5.85
N SER A 143 -12.34 12.62 -6.12
CA SER A 143 -11.80 13.36 -7.27
C SER A 143 -10.27 13.58 -7.16
N SER A 144 -9.70 13.43 -5.97
CA SER A 144 -8.25 13.52 -5.76
C SER A 144 -7.48 12.31 -6.30
N VAL A 145 -8.15 11.17 -6.53
CA VAL A 145 -7.55 10.00 -7.18
C VAL A 145 -7.68 10.16 -8.69
N PRO A 146 -6.60 10.43 -9.42
CA PRO A 146 -6.66 10.69 -10.86
C PRO A 146 -6.99 9.42 -11.64
N THR A 147 -7.48 9.60 -12.85
CA THR A 147 -7.75 8.49 -13.75
C THR A 147 -6.43 7.89 -14.23
N ALA A 148 -6.21 6.61 -13.94
CA ALA A 148 -5.05 5.89 -14.43
C ALA A 148 -5.23 5.51 -15.91
N PRO A 149 -4.17 5.57 -16.73
CA PRO A 149 -4.22 5.08 -18.09
C PRO A 149 -4.47 3.58 -18.09
N LEU A 150 -5.46 3.14 -18.89
CA LEU A 150 -5.89 1.76 -18.95
C LEU A 150 -5.48 1.14 -20.28
N THR A 151 -4.75 0.04 -20.22
CA THR A 151 -4.30 -0.75 -21.38
C THR A 151 -5.09 -2.05 -21.44
N SER A 152 -5.78 -2.30 -22.54
CA SER A 152 -6.39 -3.60 -22.81
C SER A 152 -5.29 -4.60 -23.22
N ILE A 153 -5.27 -5.77 -22.57
CA ILE A 153 -4.28 -6.83 -22.84
C ILE A 153 -4.93 -7.97 -23.60
N SER A 154 -6.06 -8.48 -23.12
CA SER A 154 -6.86 -9.51 -23.76
C SER A 154 -8.35 -9.32 -23.46
N ALA A 155 -9.20 -10.24 -23.91
CA ALA A 155 -10.64 -10.20 -23.58
C ALA A 155 -10.89 -10.25 -22.07
N THR A 156 -10.06 -10.97 -21.31
CA THR A 156 -10.18 -11.18 -19.86
C THR A 156 -9.10 -10.47 -19.04
N MET A 157 -8.32 -9.58 -19.66
CA MET A 157 -7.22 -8.89 -18.98
C MET A 157 -7.08 -7.45 -19.43
N GLN A 158 -6.83 -6.57 -18.50
CA GLN A 158 -6.46 -5.17 -18.70
C GLN A 158 -5.49 -4.74 -17.61
N ALA A 159 -4.77 -3.65 -17.81
CA ALA A 159 -3.82 -3.15 -16.83
C ALA A 159 -3.73 -1.63 -16.80
N THR A 160 -3.44 -1.10 -15.64
CA THR A 160 -2.83 0.20 -15.39
C THR A 160 -1.32 0.03 -15.25
N PRO A 161 -0.51 1.08 -15.06
CA PRO A 161 0.93 0.91 -14.87
C PRO A 161 1.35 -0.07 -13.78
N SER A 162 0.56 -0.21 -12.68
CA SER A 162 0.91 -1.03 -11.52
C SER A 162 -0.04 -2.17 -11.21
N VAL A 163 -1.23 -2.18 -11.78
CA VAL A 163 -2.26 -3.16 -11.46
C VAL A 163 -2.71 -3.88 -12.71
N VAL A 164 -2.80 -5.20 -12.63
CA VAL A 164 -3.37 -6.03 -13.68
C VAL A 164 -4.73 -6.54 -13.21
N ASN A 165 -5.79 -6.28 -13.98
CA ASN A 165 -7.08 -6.91 -13.74
C ASN A 165 -7.18 -8.20 -14.55
N ILE A 166 -7.51 -9.28 -13.90
CA ILE A 166 -7.78 -10.60 -14.49
C ILE A 166 -9.22 -10.99 -14.19
N VAL A 167 -9.97 -11.27 -15.23
CA VAL A 167 -11.34 -11.77 -15.11
C VAL A 167 -11.34 -13.28 -15.02
N LEU A 168 -12.02 -13.81 -14.01
CA LEU A 168 -12.32 -15.24 -13.88
C LEU A 168 -13.83 -15.47 -13.83
N PRO A 169 -14.31 -16.62 -14.26
CA PRO A 169 -15.69 -17.02 -14.00
C PRO A 169 -15.97 -17.03 -12.49
N ARG A 170 -17.10 -16.54 -12.06
CA ARG A 170 -17.53 -16.50 -10.65
C ARG A 170 -17.39 -17.86 -9.96
N THR A 171 -17.69 -18.92 -10.66
CA THR A 171 -17.55 -20.30 -10.14
C THR A 171 -16.13 -20.69 -9.75
N GLN A 172 -15.11 -20.04 -10.32
CA GLN A 172 -13.70 -20.25 -9.97
C GLN A 172 -13.25 -19.42 -8.77
N LEU A 173 -14.01 -18.38 -8.38
CA LEU A 173 -13.72 -17.54 -7.22
C LEU A 173 -14.29 -18.11 -5.93
N ILE A 174 -15.33 -18.93 -6.02
CA ILE A 174 -15.96 -19.55 -4.86
C ILE A 174 -15.07 -20.70 -4.40
N PRO A 175 -14.45 -20.63 -3.22
CA PRO A 175 -13.56 -21.69 -2.77
C PRO A 175 -14.34 -23.01 -2.58
N LEU A 176 -13.97 -24.01 -3.31
CA LEU A 176 -14.36 -25.40 -3.02
C LEU A 176 -13.49 -25.91 -1.86
N GLY A 177 -13.81 -25.46 -0.62
CA GLY A 177 -12.97 -25.74 0.55
C GLY A 177 -11.83 -24.73 0.75
N ALA A 178 -11.20 -24.73 1.90
CA ALA A 178 -10.29 -23.70 2.43
C ALA A 178 -8.94 -23.56 1.69
N THR A 179 -8.82 -23.86 0.40
CA THR A 179 -7.54 -23.84 -0.29
C THR A 179 -7.61 -23.16 -1.66
N PHE A 180 -6.86 -22.16 -1.84
CA PHE A 180 -5.95 -21.66 -2.88
C PHE A 180 -6.14 -22.14 -4.34
N SER A 181 -7.30 -22.66 -4.72
CA SER A 181 -7.51 -23.32 -6.00
C SER A 181 -7.37 -22.42 -7.24
N ALA A 182 -7.33 -21.11 -7.05
CA ALA A 182 -7.24 -20.17 -8.15
C ALA A 182 -5.88 -19.44 -8.25
N LEU A 183 -4.96 -19.59 -7.30
CA LEU A 183 -3.68 -18.87 -7.32
C LEU A 183 -2.84 -19.22 -8.55
N ASP A 184 -2.68 -20.49 -8.84
CA ASP A 184 -1.96 -20.99 -10.00
C ASP A 184 -2.63 -20.61 -11.32
N THR A 185 -3.96 -20.61 -11.36
CA THR A 185 -4.73 -20.13 -12.52
C THR A 185 -4.48 -18.64 -12.77
N VAL A 186 -4.54 -17.80 -11.72
CA VAL A 186 -4.30 -16.35 -11.82
C VAL A 186 -2.87 -16.07 -12.25
N THR A 187 -1.90 -16.67 -11.57
CA THR A 187 -0.48 -16.42 -11.87
C THR A 187 -0.05 -16.97 -13.22
N THR A 188 -0.56 -18.13 -13.63
CA THR A 188 -0.29 -18.68 -14.96
C THR A 188 -0.85 -17.76 -16.05
N LYS A 189 -2.09 -17.28 -15.91
CA LYS A 189 -2.66 -16.29 -16.83
C LYS A 189 -1.81 -15.01 -16.88
N PHE A 190 -1.34 -14.54 -15.73
CA PHE A 190 -0.47 -13.38 -15.64
C PHE A 190 0.83 -13.62 -16.41
N TYR A 191 1.54 -14.71 -16.16
CA TYR A 191 2.81 -15.02 -16.81
C TYR A 191 2.69 -15.42 -18.29
N GLN A 192 1.49 -15.67 -18.81
CA GLN A 192 1.26 -15.75 -20.27
C GLN A 192 1.53 -14.41 -20.96
N GLU A 193 1.14 -13.31 -20.32
CA GLU A 193 1.20 -11.95 -20.86
C GLU A 193 2.39 -11.13 -20.36
N PHE A 194 2.97 -11.51 -19.21
CA PHE A 194 4.07 -10.78 -18.57
C PHE A 194 5.34 -11.62 -18.46
N ARG A 195 6.48 -10.94 -18.45
CA ARG A 195 7.81 -11.59 -18.27
C ARG A 195 7.96 -12.07 -16.83
N ASP A 196 8.74 -13.12 -16.64
CA ASP A 196 9.15 -13.60 -15.33
C ASP A 196 10.19 -12.66 -14.70
N SER A 197 9.72 -11.62 -14.02
CA SER A 197 10.54 -10.55 -13.45
C SER A 197 10.03 -10.07 -12.10
N PHE A 198 9.00 -10.72 -11.55
CA PHE A 198 8.36 -10.32 -10.29
C PHE A 198 8.77 -11.26 -9.17
N HIS A 199 9.22 -10.66 -8.06
CA HIS A 199 9.56 -11.40 -6.84
C HIS A 199 8.31 -11.74 -6.01
N PHE A 200 7.31 -10.86 -6.08
CA PHE A 200 6.04 -11.05 -5.38
C PHE A 200 4.85 -10.78 -6.28
N ILE A 201 3.78 -11.50 -6.04
CA ILE A 201 2.48 -11.26 -6.63
C ILE A 201 1.47 -11.07 -5.51
N ASN A 202 0.78 -9.93 -5.51
CA ASN A 202 -0.40 -9.69 -4.69
C ASN A 202 -1.65 -10.03 -5.49
N ILE A 203 -2.47 -10.94 -4.99
CA ILE A 203 -3.77 -11.27 -5.58
C ILE A 203 -4.83 -10.69 -4.67
N VAL A 204 -5.61 -9.76 -5.20
CA VAL A 204 -6.68 -9.06 -4.49
C VAL A 204 -7.97 -9.30 -5.23
N TYR A 205 -9.01 -9.67 -4.51
CA TYR A 205 -10.34 -9.83 -5.09
C TYR A 205 -11.12 -8.53 -4.97
N ASP A 206 -11.86 -8.16 -6.01
CA ASP A 206 -12.71 -6.97 -6.03
C ASP A 206 -13.85 -7.03 -5.02
N ASN A 207 -14.05 -8.17 -4.39
CA ASN A 207 -15.23 -8.55 -3.64
C ASN A 207 -14.89 -9.21 -2.33
N GLN A 208 -15.94 -9.36 -1.51
CA GLN A 208 -15.89 -10.16 -0.30
C GLN A 208 -16.05 -11.63 -0.67
N ILE A 209 -15.03 -12.45 -0.38
CA ILE A 209 -15.07 -13.90 -0.54
C ILE A 209 -15.02 -14.54 0.84
N ARG A 210 -15.91 -15.50 1.06
CA ARG A 210 -15.98 -16.18 2.35
C ARG A 210 -14.76 -17.06 2.59
N ASN A 211 -14.29 -17.07 3.85
CA ASN A 211 -13.17 -17.87 4.34
C ASN A 211 -11.84 -17.64 3.61
N ALA A 212 -11.75 -16.63 2.78
CA ALA A 212 -10.47 -16.19 2.27
C ALA A 212 -9.80 -15.35 3.36
N LEU A 213 -8.76 -15.85 3.98
CA LEU A 213 -7.87 -15.07 4.84
C LEU A 213 -6.86 -14.35 3.95
N SER A 214 -6.33 -13.22 4.42
CA SER A 214 -5.07 -12.73 3.89
C SER A 214 -4.01 -13.75 4.27
N TYR A 215 -3.18 -14.13 3.32
CA TYR A 215 -2.21 -15.19 3.51
C TYR A 215 -1.06 -15.09 2.53
N HIS A 216 0.16 -15.31 3.02
CA HIS A 216 1.34 -15.42 2.19
C HIS A 216 1.67 -16.87 1.85
N TRP A 217 1.90 -17.14 0.58
CA TRP A 217 2.35 -18.44 0.07
C TRP A 217 3.78 -18.33 -0.44
N GLY A 218 4.74 -18.91 0.30
CA GLY A 218 6.13 -19.01 -0.15
C GLY A 218 6.23 -19.96 -1.35
N VAL A 219 6.63 -19.41 -2.49
CA VAL A 219 6.79 -20.17 -3.74
C VAL A 219 8.22 -20.66 -3.88
N GLN A 220 9.17 -19.81 -3.60
CA GLN A 220 10.58 -20.11 -3.65
C GLN A 220 11.30 -19.61 -2.40
N ASN A 221 12.13 -20.45 -1.81
CA ASN A 221 13.11 -20.07 -0.80
C ASN A 221 14.47 -20.68 -1.15
N GLN A 222 15.44 -19.81 -1.44
CA GLN A 222 16.86 -20.17 -1.66
C GLN A 222 17.75 -19.60 -0.54
N THR A 223 17.13 -19.13 0.56
CA THR A 223 17.83 -18.54 1.70
C THR A 223 17.91 -19.54 2.84
N SER A 224 19.11 -19.86 3.29
CA SER A 224 19.35 -20.63 4.52
C SER A 224 19.41 -19.73 5.75
N GLY A 225 19.31 -20.34 6.94
CA GLY A 225 19.38 -19.62 8.22
C GLY A 225 18.08 -18.94 8.64
N LEU A 226 16.94 -19.30 8.01
CA LEU A 226 15.61 -18.80 8.32
C LEU A 226 14.71 -19.84 9.01
N GLY A 227 15.25 -21.01 9.39
CA GLY A 227 14.45 -22.11 9.89
C GLY A 227 13.53 -22.76 8.84
N MET A 228 13.51 -22.24 7.62
CA MET A 228 12.62 -22.67 6.54
C MET A 228 13.32 -23.59 5.55
N PRO A 229 12.62 -24.57 4.97
CA PRO A 229 13.20 -25.43 3.95
C PRO A 229 13.52 -24.65 2.68
N ILE A 230 14.56 -25.09 1.97
CA ILE A 230 14.83 -24.65 0.60
C ILE A 230 13.78 -25.29 -0.31
N VAL A 231 13.05 -24.47 -1.05
CA VAL A 231 11.96 -24.91 -1.95
C VAL A 231 11.98 -24.12 -3.25
N GLY A 232 11.43 -24.73 -4.31
CA GLY A 232 11.21 -24.09 -5.61
C GLY A 232 9.95 -24.67 -6.24
N LEU A 233 8.87 -23.92 -6.20
CA LEU A 233 7.56 -24.26 -6.77
C LEU A 233 7.18 -23.34 -7.93
N ASP A 234 8.13 -22.58 -8.45
CA ASP A 234 7.93 -21.53 -9.45
C ASP A 234 7.11 -21.99 -10.65
N SER A 235 7.46 -23.14 -11.22
CA SER A 235 6.82 -23.66 -12.42
C SER A 235 5.34 -23.96 -12.23
N LYS A 236 4.90 -24.31 -11.01
CA LYS A 236 3.49 -24.51 -10.67
C LYS A 236 2.69 -23.23 -10.86
N PHE A 237 3.32 -22.07 -10.64
CA PHE A 237 2.69 -20.76 -10.72
C PHE A 237 3.02 -20.01 -12.01
N GLY A 238 3.65 -20.67 -12.99
CA GLY A 238 3.99 -20.09 -14.29
C GLY A 238 5.22 -19.20 -14.31
N SER A 239 5.97 -19.09 -13.20
CA SER A 239 7.26 -18.44 -13.13
C SER A 239 8.38 -19.41 -13.51
N ALA A 240 9.46 -18.91 -14.12
CA ALA A 240 10.64 -19.72 -14.41
C ALA A 240 11.62 -19.77 -13.23
N SER A 241 11.75 -18.65 -12.47
CA SER A 241 12.69 -18.58 -11.34
C SER A 241 12.59 -17.30 -10.49
N SER A 242 11.77 -16.32 -10.87
CA SER A 242 11.79 -15.02 -10.20
C SER A 242 10.84 -14.92 -9.00
N LEU A 243 9.78 -15.70 -8.97
CA LEU A 243 8.70 -15.59 -8.00
C LEU A 243 9.09 -16.20 -6.66
N LEU A 244 9.24 -15.34 -5.64
CA LEU A 244 9.53 -15.75 -4.27
C LEU A 244 8.25 -16.13 -3.50
N GLY A 245 7.18 -15.34 -3.69
CA GLY A 245 5.95 -15.58 -2.95
C GLY A 245 4.72 -14.90 -3.56
N ILE A 246 3.57 -15.42 -3.17
CA ILE A 246 2.25 -14.91 -3.55
C ILE A 246 1.53 -14.53 -2.27
N THR A 247 1.01 -13.30 -2.21
CA THR A 247 0.15 -12.87 -1.12
C THR A 247 -1.27 -12.74 -1.64
N GLN A 248 -2.18 -13.47 -1.02
CA GLN A 248 -3.61 -13.39 -1.31
C GLN A 248 -4.29 -12.48 -0.30
N PHE A 249 -5.14 -11.59 -0.78
CA PHE A 249 -5.97 -10.71 0.03
C PHE A 249 -7.45 -10.95 -0.27
N ASN A 250 -8.21 -11.16 0.79
CA ASN A 250 -9.61 -11.56 0.71
C ASN A 250 -10.57 -10.42 0.39
N GLN A 251 -10.12 -9.19 0.34
CA GLN A 251 -10.96 -8.01 0.15
C GLN A 251 -10.16 -6.78 -0.30
N LEU A 252 -10.84 -5.88 -1.00
CA LEU A 252 -10.24 -4.62 -1.47
C LEU A 252 -9.71 -3.71 -0.36
N ALA A 253 -10.34 -3.73 0.83
CA ALA A 253 -9.93 -2.90 1.95
C ALA A 253 -8.47 -3.12 2.38
N VAL A 254 -7.88 -4.25 2.05
CA VAL A 254 -6.46 -4.52 2.30
C VAL A 254 -5.54 -3.63 1.48
N LEU A 255 -6.00 -3.16 0.32
CA LEU A 255 -5.27 -2.19 -0.50
C LEU A 255 -5.30 -0.77 0.06
N GLU A 256 -6.14 -0.45 1.05
CA GLU A 256 -6.16 0.86 1.71
C GLU A 256 -4.83 1.15 2.42
N GLY A 257 -3.77 1.32 1.64
CA GLY A 257 -2.42 1.46 2.15
C GLY A 257 -2.26 2.68 3.05
N ALA A 258 -2.81 3.82 2.64
CA ALA A 258 -2.67 5.09 3.34
C ALA A 258 -3.23 5.05 4.77
N ARG A 259 -4.34 4.35 4.99
CA ARG A 259 -5.00 4.32 6.30
C ARG A 259 -4.33 3.38 7.30
N HIS A 260 -3.86 2.23 6.82
CA HIS A 260 -3.27 1.18 7.65
C HIS A 260 -1.78 1.03 7.42
N CYS A 261 -1.15 2.02 6.78
CA CYS A 261 0.28 2.04 6.45
C CYS A 261 0.74 0.79 5.69
N GLY A 262 -0.17 0.18 4.93
CA GLY A 262 0.11 -1.08 4.25
C GLY A 262 0.33 -2.26 5.18
N TYR A 263 -0.13 -2.20 6.44
CA TYR A 263 0.18 -3.20 7.47
C TYR A 263 -0.08 -4.63 7.00
N THR A 264 -1.29 -4.94 6.52
CA THR A 264 -1.60 -6.32 6.08
C THR A 264 -0.67 -6.79 4.96
N PHE A 265 -0.33 -5.89 4.02
CA PHE A 265 0.64 -6.20 2.97
C PHE A 265 2.04 -6.46 3.53
N LEU A 266 2.52 -5.59 4.44
CA LEU A 266 3.83 -5.74 5.07
C LEU A 266 3.91 -7.02 5.88
N HIS A 267 2.87 -7.30 6.68
CA HIS A 267 2.74 -8.47 7.53
C HIS A 267 2.78 -9.77 6.71
N GLU A 268 1.89 -9.89 5.75
CA GLU A 268 1.83 -11.10 4.91
C GLU A 268 3.12 -11.29 4.11
N THR A 269 3.69 -10.21 3.55
CA THR A 269 4.95 -10.30 2.80
C THR A 269 6.13 -10.70 3.71
N ALA A 270 6.11 -10.31 4.98
CA ALA A 270 7.14 -10.67 5.96
C ALA A 270 7.25 -12.19 6.15
N HIS A 271 6.15 -12.92 6.01
CA HIS A 271 6.12 -14.39 6.08
C HIS A 271 7.02 -15.08 5.03
N GLN A 272 7.48 -14.37 4.00
CA GLN A 272 8.50 -14.88 3.08
C GLN A 272 9.81 -15.24 3.78
N TRP A 273 10.11 -14.59 4.90
CA TRP A 273 11.40 -14.74 5.60
C TRP A 273 11.28 -15.12 7.07
N MET A 274 10.08 -15.05 7.66
CA MET A 274 9.86 -15.10 9.11
C MET A 274 8.73 -16.04 9.49
N ASN A 275 8.92 -17.32 9.24
CA ASN A 275 7.86 -18.28 9.51
C ASN A 275 8.22 -19.34 10.56
N LEU A 276 9.43 -19.84 10.59
CA LEU A 276 9.74 -21.09 11.28
C LEU A 276 11.14 -21.08 11.88
N LEU A 277 11.51 -20.02 12.61
CA LEU A 277 12.77 -20.03 13.35
C LEU A 277 12.71 -21.06 14.48
N ALA A 278 13.71 -21.93 14.57
CA ALA A 278 13.88 -22.81 15.71
C ALA A 278 14.57 -22.09 16.88
N GLY A 279 14.31 -22.55 18.08
CA GLY A 279 14.96 -22.07 19.30
C GLY A 279 14.03 -21.21 20.18
N GLN A 280 14.61 -20.29 20.94
CA GLN A 280 13.86 -19.54 21.97
C GLN A 280 12.84 -18.53 21.44
N ILE A 281 12.86 -18.23 20.15
CA ILE A 281 11.91 -17.34 19.48
C ILE A 281 11.03 -18.11 18.49
N ASP A 282 10.92 -19.41 18.68
CA ASP A 282 10.10 -20.29 17.86
C ASP A 282 8.62 -20.25 18.32
N ASP A 283 7.72 -20.01 17.38
CA ASP A 283 6.33 -20.43 17.50
C ASP A 283 5.97 -21.30 16.29
N PRO A 284 6.27 -22.60 16.37
CA PRO A 284 6.12 -23.50 15.22
C PRO A 284 4.67 -23.69 14.79
N ILE A 285 3.71 -23.20 15.56
CA ILE A 285 2.27 -23.39 15.29
C ILE A 285 1.70 -22.25 14.47
N ASN A 286 2.14 -21.01 14.69
CA ASN A 286 1.47 -19.83 14.15
C ASN A 286 2.34 -18.85 13.37
N ALA A 287 3.61 -19.13 13.17
CA ALA A 287 4.50 -18.33 12.31
C ALA A 287 4.59 -16.82 12.67
N HIS A 288 4.44 -16.49 13.95
CA HIS A 288 4.51 -15.12 14.50
C HIS A 288 5.45 -15.09 15.70
N TRP A 289 5.75 -13.89 16.23
CA TRP A 289 6.60 -13.77 17.40
C TRP A 289 5.92 -14.28 18.67
N PRO A 290 6.63 -14.99 19.56
CA PRO A 290 6.15 -15.28 20.89
C PRO A 290 6.04 -13.98 21.71
N PRO A 291 5.41 -14.01 22.90
CA PRO A 291 5.40 -12.86 23.80
C PRO A 291 6.81 -12.34 24.07
N SER A 292 7.15 -11.19 23.53
CA SER A 292 8.52 -10.64 23.48
C SER A 292 8.49 -9.16 23.10
N ASP A 293 9.62 -8.49 23.13
CA ASP A 293 9.76 -7.16 22.56
C ASP A 293 9.65 -7.15 21.02
N LEU A 294 9.79 -8.30 20.37
CA LEU A 294 9.63 -8.46 18.93
C LEU A 294 8.17 -8.30 18.46
N ILE A 295 7.19 -8.49 19.33
CA ILE A 295 5.77 -8.29 18.94
C ILE A 295 5.45 -6.85 18.56
N GLY A 296 6.34 -5.92 18.86
CA GLY A 296 6.31 -4.55 18.38
C GLY A 296 6.61 -4.37 16.89
N GLY A 297 7.08 -5.39 16.20
CA GLY A 297 7.37 -5.36 14.76
C GLY A 297 6.17 -5.63 13.85
N VAL A 298 6.47 -5.74 12.57
CA VAL A 298 5.45 -5.99 11.52
C VAL A 298 4.81 -7.37 11.66
N LEU A 299 5.58 -8.38 12.07
CA LEU A 299 5.05 -9.74 12.19
C LEU A 299 4.06 -9.91 13.35
N GLY A 300 4.24 -9.18 14.45
CA GLY A 300 3.31 -9.17 15.58
C GLY A 300 3.32 -10.43 16.43
N LEU A 301 2.29 -10.57 17.28
CA LEU A 301 2.15 -11.63 18.27
C LEU A 301 1.54 -12.90 17.68
N SER A 302 1.97 -14.05 18.18
CA SER A 302 1.41 -15.36 17.87
C SER A 302 -0.06 -15.51 18.27
N ASN A 303 -0.86 -16.09 17.37
CA ASN A 303 -2.26 -16.44 17.64
C ASN A 303 -2.45 -17.52 18.72
N SER A 304 -1.46 -18.40 18.91
CA SER A 304 -1.57 -19.48 19.92
C SER A 304 -1.62 -18.97 21.33
N PHE A 305 -1.12 -17.74 21.55
CA PHE A 305 -1.02 -17.18 22.88
C PHE A 305 -2.36 -16.62 23.40
N ASN A 306 -3.17 -15.98 22.56
CA ASN A 306 -4.42 -15.32 22.99
C ASN A 306 -5.69 -15.79 22.28
N GLY A 307 -5.61 -16.72 21.34
CA GLY A 307 -6.74 -17.23 20.57
C GLY A 307 -7.43 -16.20 19.68
N GLN A 308 -6.90 -15.01 19.57
CA GLN A 308 -7.40 -13.92 18.73
C GLN A 308 -6.60 -13.84 17.43
N GLY A 309 -7.26 -13.45 16.38
CA GLY A 309 -6.61 -13.14 15.13
C GLY A 309 -5.58 -12.03 15.32
N VAL A 310 -4.45 -12.20 14.70
CA VAL A 310 -3.31 -11.30 14.76
C VAL A 310 -3.63 -9.93 14.19
N GLY A 311 -2.90 -9.00 14.53
CA GLY A 311 -2.99 -7.63 14.05
C GLY A 311 -2.62 -6.70 15.18
N LEU A 312 -1.71 -7.14 16.02
CA LEU A 312 -1.29 -6.33 17.14
C LEU A 312 -0.18 -5.42 16.72
N ALA A 313 -0.51 -4.22 16.91
CA ALA A 313 0.23 -3.06 16.60
C ALA A 313 1.57 -3.02 17.34
N GLY A 314 2.64 -3.00 16.59
CA GLY A 314 3.96 -2.67 17.11
C GLY A 314 4.04 -1.21 17.54
N THR A 315 5.00 -0.89 18.34
CA THR A 315 5.36 0.48 18.69
C THR A 315 6.46 0.97 17.74
N GLU A 316 6.42 2.24 17.34
CA GLU A 316 7.52 2.82 16.55
C GLU A 316 8.81 2.93 17.34
N SER A 317 8.70 3.03 18.66
CA SER A 317 9.82 3.00 19.60
C SER A 317 10.03 1.61 20.18
N ALA A 318 11.26 1.25 20.41
CA ALA A 318 11.60 0.01 21.10
C ALA A 318 10.89 -0.04 22.46
N PRO A 319 10.22 -1.15 22.81
CA PRO A 319 9.57 -1.27 24.10
C PRO A 319 10.61 -1.22 25.23
N ALA A 320 10.22 -0.65 26.37
CA ALA A 320 11.08 -0.60 27.54
C ALA A 320 11.00 -1.92 28.33
N VAL A 321 12.14 -2.44 28.74
CA VAL A 321 12.20 -3.56 29.69
C VAL A 321 12.42 -2.99 31.09
N VAL A 322 11.41 -3.15 31.96
CA VAL A 322 11.41 -2.60 33.31
C VAL A 322 10.95 -3.69 34.28
N ASN A 323 11.74 -3.99 35.32
CA ASN A 323 11.39 -4.94 36.37
C ASN A 323 10.86 -6.28 35.84
N ASP A 324 11.61 -6.90 34.92
CA ASP A 324 11.24 -8.17 34.29
C ASP A 324 9.88 -8.13 33.54
N THR A 325 9.54 -6.98 32.97
CA THR A 325 8.32 -6.75 32.19
C THR A 325 8.67 -5.93 30.95
N ILE A 326 8.08 -6.25 29.82
CA ILE A 326 8.20 -5.45 28.59
C ILE A 326 7.01 -4.51 28.55
N VAL A 327 7.28 -3.23 28.48
CA VAL A 327 6.26 -2.16 28.45
C VAL A 327 6.28 -1.49 27.09
N PHE A 328 5.10 -1.47 26.43
CA PHE A 328 4.87 -0.75 25.20
C PHE A 328 4.23 0.60 25.51
N THR A 329 4.79 1.68 25.00
CA THR A 329 4.42 3.04 25.41
C THR A 329 3.30 3.68 24.61
N ALA A 330 2.96 3.14 23.44
CA ALA A 330 1.88 3.64 22.60
C ALA A 330 1.27 2.51 21.76
N THR A 331 0.03 2.71 21.33
CA THR A 331 -0.61 1.87 20.31
C THR A 331 -0.46 2.58 18.97
N PRO A 332 0.51 2.22 18.14
CA PRO A 332 0.74 2.90 16.89
C PRO A 332 -0.29 2.50 15.84
N THR A 333 -0.48 3.37 14.88
CA THR A 333 -1.31 3.11 13.70
C THR A 333 -0.51 2.48 12.57
N CYS A 334 0.82 2.45 12.66
CA CYS A 334 1.71 1.98 11.61
C CYS A 334 2.95 1.29 12.18
N PHE A 335 3.57 0.42 11.39
CA PHE A 335 4.58 -0.53 11.83
C PHE A 335 5.86 -0.42 11.02
N LYS A 336 6.99 -0.54 11.69
CA LYS A 336 8.29 -0.73 11.06
C LYS A 336 8.79 -2.14 11.32
N HIS A 337 9.60 -2.63 10.39
CA HIS A 337 10.36 -3.84 10.62
C HIS A 337 11.44 -3.59 11.67
N LEU A 338 11.45 -4.44 12.70
CA LEU A 338 12.49 -4.44 13.70
C LEU A 338 13.82 -4.92 13.12
N ASP A 339 14.89 -4.74 13.88
CA ASP A 339 16.24 -5.13 13.48
C ASP A 339 16.35 -6.65 13.21
N MET A 340 15.75 -7.50 14.04
CA MET A 340 15.66 -8.94 13.80
C MET A 340 14.94 -9.25 12.47
N GLU A 341 13.79 -8.60 12.21
CA GLU A 341 13.04 -8.78 10.98
C GLU A 341 13.87 -8.33 9.77
N LYS A 342 14.53 -7.16 9.85
CA LYS A 342 15.43 -6.67 8.79
C LYS A 342 16.63 -7.59 8.55
N TYR A 343 17.18 -8.20 9.59
CA TYR A 343 18.23 -9.24 9.45
C TYR A 343 17.69 -10.46 8.67
N LEU A 344 16.55 -10.99 9.06
CA LEU A 344 15.94 -12.15 8.39
C LEU A 344 15.59 -11.85 6.93
N MET A 345 15.19 -10.63 6.61
CA MET A 345 14.99 -10.15 5.24
C MET A 345 16.31 -9.94 4.47
N GLY A 346 17.46 -9.92 5.14
CA GLY A 346 18.77 -9.63 4.54
C GLY A 346 19.03 -8.15 4.31
N LEU A 347 18.31 -7.29 4.99
CA LEU A 347 18.36 -5.84 4.84
C LEU A 347 19.38 -5.17 5.76
N GLN A 348 19.87 -5.91 6.78
CA GLN A 348 20.93 -5.44 7.67
C GLN A 348 21.85 -6.59 8.13
N PRO A 349 23.08 -6.28 8.59
CA PRO A 349 24.01 -7.29 9.08
C PRO A 349 23.62 -7.81 10.47
N ALA A 350 23.97 -9.06 10.79
CA ALA A 350 23.76 -9.68 12.10
C ALA A 350 24.29 -8.84 13.28
N ALA A 351 25.40 -8.14 13.09
CA ALA A 351 26.01 -7.31 14.12
C ALA A 351 25.17 -6.09 14.56
N GLN A 352 24.14 -5.76 13.81
CA GLN A 352 23.19 -4.67 14.13
C GLN A 352 21.90 -5.16 14.81
N VAL A 353 21.78 -6.47 15.05
CA VAL A 353 20.62 -7.02 15.76
C VAL A 353 20.88 -6.92 17.26
N ALA A 354 20.00 -6.25 17.97
CA ALA A 354 20.05 -6.11 19.41
C ALA A 354 19.74 -7.44 20.12
N THR A 355 19.93 -7.47 21.43
CA THR A 355 19.41 -8.55 22.26
C THR A 355 17.93 -8.32 22.52
N HIS A 356 17.11 -9.29 22.20
CA HIS A 356 15.68 -9.26 22.42
C HIS A 356 15.29 -10.01 23.69
N MET A 357 14.17 -9.61 24.29
CA MET A 357 13.67 -10.22 25.51
C MET A 357 12.40 -11.02 25.21
N VAL A 358 12.44 -12.31 25.50
CA VAL A 358 11.33 -13.26 25.26
C VAL A 358 10.76 -13.71 26.62
N SER A 359 9.46 -13.65 26.76
CA SER A 359 8.78 -14.13 27.96
C SER A 359 8.70 -15.64 27.97
N THR A 360 9.04 -16.23 29.11
CA THR A 360 8.79 -17.64 29.42
C THR A 360 7.62 -17.83 30.39
N ASN A 361 6.82 -16.79 30.59
CA ASN A 361 5.69 -16.78 31.48
C ASN A 361 4.51 -17.59 30.94
N THR A 362 4.22 -18.74 31.54
CA THR A 362 3.08 -19.59 31.18
C THR A 362 1.77 -19.21 31.89
N THR A 363 1.82 -18.25 32.80
CA THR A 363 0.64 -17.80 33.55
C THR A 363 -0.12 -16.67 32.88
N GLN A 364 0.50 -15.93 31.97
CA GLN A 364 -0.15 -14.91 31.17
C GLN A 364 -0.92 -15.58 30.01
N THR A 365 -2.21 -15.78 30.19
CA THR A 365 -3.06 -16.52 29.24
C THR A 365 -3.69 -15.64 28.17
N SER A 366 -3.56 -14.31 28.27
CA SER A 366 -4.02 -13.36 27.26
C SER A 366 -3.10 -12.15 27.21
N LEU A 367 -2.90 -11.63 26.01
CA LEU A 367 -2.17 -10.41 25.75
C LEU A 367 -2.89 -9.65 24.65
N ASP A 368 -3.38 -8.46 24.99
CA ASP A 368 -3.91 -7.50 24.04
C ASP A 368 -3.11 -6.21 24.15
N ILE A 369 -2.29 -5.97 23.15
CA ILE A 369 -1.41 -4.80 23.15
C ILE A 369 -2.16 -3.48 23.07
N GLN A 370 -3.40 -3.50 22.61
CA GLN A 370 -4.24 -2.29 22.60
C GLN A 370 -4.76 -1.92 23.99
N THR A 371 -4.96 -2.91 24.86
CA THR A 371 -5.45 -2.72 26.23
C THR A 371 -4.42 -3.07 27.29
N THR A 372 -3.56 -4.06 27.03
CA THR A 372 -2.51 -4.54 27.94
C THR A 372 -1.14 -4.27 27.32
N HIS A 373 -0.63 -3.08 27.54
CA HIS A 373 0.66 -2.65 26.96
C HIS A 373 1.90 -3.28 27.66
N THR A 374 1.76 -4.50 28.18
CA THR A 374 2.83 -5.17 28.92
C THR A 374 2.91 -6.66 28.64
N VAL A 375 4.14 -7.18 28.50
CA VAL A 375 4.44 -8.61 28.51
C VAL A 375 5.16 -8.93 29.81
N LEU A 376 4.58 -9.86 30.59
CA LEU A 376 5.10 -10.23 31.91
C LEU A 376 6.25 -11.24 31.80
N GLY A 377 7.26 -11.08 32.66
CA GLY A 377 8.35 -12.06 32.84
C GLY A 377 7.91 -13.33 33.58
N PRO A 378 8.80 -14.32 33.72
CA PRO A 378 10.25 -14.18 33.52
C PRO A 378 10.67 -13.93 32.08
N LEU A 379 11.64 -13.05 31.87
CA LEU A 379 12.18 -12.71 30.57
C LEU A 379 13.54 -13.39 30.34
N THR A 380 13.73 -13.93 29.14
CA THR A 380 15.00 -14.53 28.72
C THR A 380 15.61 -13.73 27.57
N PRO A 381 16.89 -13.32 27.66
CA PRO A 381 17.56 -12.63 26.58
C PRO A 381 17.88 -13.57 25.42
N VAL A 382 17.50 -13.18 24.22
CA VAL A 382 17.80 -13.86 22.96
C VAL A 382 18.65 -12.97 22.08
N THR A 383 19.88 -13.41 21.83
CA THR A 383 20.82 -12.74 20.93
C THR A 383 20.75 -13.32 19.54
N ILE A 384 21.27 -12.61 18.56
CA ILE A 384 21.45 -13.13 17.20
C ILE A 384 22.29 -14.43 17.18
N GLY A 385 23.21 -14.59 18.13
CA GLY A 385 23.99 -15.81 18.30
C GLY A 385 23.12 -17.02 18.64
N HIS A 386 22.09 -16.87 19.47
CA HIS A 386 21.12 -17.94 19.75
C HIS A 386 20.34 -18.33 18.48
N VAL A 387 19.89 -17.34 17.70
CA VAL A 387 19.15 -17.57 16.43
C VAL A 387 20.04 -18.30 15.43
N THR A 388 21.27 -17.84 15.21
CA THR A 388 22.18 -18.44 14.23
C THR A 388 22.70 -19.82 14.67
N SER A 389 22.80 -20.08 15.96
CA SER A 389 23.16 -21.41 16.47
C SER A 389 22.06 -22.44 16.22
N ALA A 390 20.78 -22.01 16.30
CA ALA A 390 19.63 -22.90 16.09
C ALA A 390 19.30 -23.12 14.62
N ASN A 391 19.48 -22.08 13.76
CA ASN A 391 18.99 -22.08 12.38
C ASN A 391 20.12 -22.02 11.33
N GLY A 392 21.37 -21.82 11.75
CA GLY A 392 22.47 -21.44 10.88
C GLY A 392 22.50 -19.93 10.61
N ALA A 393 23.62 -19.45 10.09
CA ALA A 393 23.71 -18.07 9.63
C ALA A 393 22.91 -17.87 8.34
N ARG A 394 22.29 -16.69 8.21
CA ARG A 394 21.55 -16.34 6.98
C ARG A 394 22.51 -16.29 5.78
N SER A 395 22.13 -17.00 4.70
CA SER A 395 22.85 -16.93 3.42
C SER A 395 21.86 -16.93 2.23
N PRO A 396 21.98 -15.99 1.28
CA PRO A 396 22.98 -14.91 1.24
C PRO A 396 22.76 -13.87 2.34
N ALA A 397 23.85 -13.44 2.99
CA ALA A 397 23.81 -12.42 4.03
C ALA A 397 23.87 -10.98 3.44
N TYR A 398 23.54 -9.97 4.26
CA TYR A 398 23.84 -8.58 3.93
C TYR A 398 25.36 -8.39 3.72
N PRO A 399 25.81 -7.61 2.70
CA PRO A 399 25.02 -6.82 1.74
C PRO A 399 24.66 -7.58 0.44
N ASN A 400 24.95 -8.88 0.35
CA ASN A 400 24.77 -9.67 -0.88
C ASN A 400 23.33 -10.20 -1.08
N ALA A 401 22.48 -10.06 -0.07
CA ALA A 401 21.06 -10.40 -0.16
C ALA A 401 20.32 -9.43 -1.11
N THR A 402 19.27 -9.92 -1.75
CA THR A 402 18.36 -9.08 -2.56
C THR A 402 17.67 -8.06 -1.67
N ARG A 403 17.76 -6.78 -2.04
CA ARG A 403 17.17 -5.65 -1.31
C ARG A 403 16.19 -4.83 -2.15
N SER A 404 16.11 -5.10 -3.43
CA SER A 404 15.17 -4.44 -4.33
C SER A 404 14.26 -5.49 -4.96
N PHE A 405 12.98 -5.35 -4.72
CA PHE A 405 11.96 -6.31 -5.14
C PHE A 405 10.99 -5.67 -6.14
N ARG A 406 10.39 -6.50 -6.98
CA ARG A 406 9.24 -6.12 -7.81
C ARG A 406 8.04 -6.90 -7.34
N VAL A 407 6.91 -6.20 -7.23
CA VAL A 407 5.62 -6.78 -6.89
C VAL A 407 4.62 -6.47 -8.01
N ALA A 408 3.86 -7.47 -8.44
CA ALA A 408 2.70 -7.28 -9.29
C ALA A 408 1.44 -7.33 -8.42
N THR A 409 0.58 -6.33 -8.54
CA THR A 409 -0.75 -6.37 -7.92
C THR A 409 -1.77 -6.80 -8.97
N ILE A 410 -2.45 -7.90 -8.71
CA ILE A 410 -3.47 -8.48 -9.58
C ILE A 410 -4.83 -8.33 -8.91
N LEU A 411 -5.70 -7.53 -9.52
CA LEU A 411 -7.09 -7.41 -9.15
C LEU A 411 -7.90 -8.47 -9.89
N VAL A 412 -8.46 -9.42 -9.18
CA VAL A 412 -9.30 -10.46 -9.75
C VAL A 412 -10.76 -10.07 -9.66
N THR A 413 -11.46 -10.07 -10.79
CA THR A 413 -12.87 -9.78 -10.89
C THR A 413 -13.66 -10.96 -11.44
N ALA A 414 -14.96 -11.03 -11.08
CA ALA A 414 -15.86 -12.05 -11.56
C ALA A 414 -16.54 -11.62 -12.86
N ASP A 415 -16.50 -12.48 -13.87
CA ASP A 415 -17.28 -12.42 -15.12
C ASP A 415 -17.06 -11.16 -15.99
N THR A 416 -16.69 -10.03 -15.42
CA THR A 416 -16.46 -8.75 -16.12
C THR A 416 -15.17 -8.07 -15.69
N LYS A 417 -14.63 -7.22 -16.57
CA LYS A 417 -13.48 -6.37 -16.23
C LYS A 417 -13.87 -5.30 -15.21
N ALA A 418 -12.95 -4.96 -14.33
CA ALA A 418 -13.08 -3.82 -13.43
C ALA A 418 -13.30 -2.52 -14.20
N SER A 419 -14.10 -1.62 -13.64
CA SER A 419 -14.28 -0.29 -14.23
C SER A 419 -12.99 0.51 -14.22
N SER A 420 -12.90 1.52 -15.10
CA SER A 420 -11.76 2.44 -15.11
C SER A 420 -11.61 3.21 -13.78
N ASN A 421 -12.71 3.44 -13.08
CA ASN A 421 -12.70 4.06 -11.77
C ASN A 421 -12.10 3.15 -10.70
N LEU A 422 -12.49 1.87 -10.67
CA LEU A 422 -11.93 0.88 -9.75
C LEU A 422 -10.45 0.64 -10.04
N MET A 423 -10.07 0.53 -11.32
CA MET A 423 -8.66 0.38 -11.72
C MET A 423 -7.82 1.59 -11.31
N SER A 424 -8.35 2.81 -11.40
CA SER A 424 -7.64 4.02 -10.98
C SER A 424 -7.46 4.09 -9.47
N TRP A 425 -8.48 3.68 -8.72
CA TRP A 425 -8.39 3.54 -7.26
C TRP A 425 -7.34 2.50 -6.88
N ALA A 426 -7.39 1.30 -7.45
CA ALA A 426 -6.43 0.22 -7.18
C ALA A 426 -5.00 0.61 -7.57
N GLU A 427 -4.81 1.35 -8.67
CA GLU A 427 -3.51 1.91 -9.07
C GLU A 427 -2.93 2.83 -7.99
N SER A 428 -3.75 3.72 -7.44
CA SER A 428 -3.32 4.63 -6.37
C SER A 428 -2.85 3.85 -5.14
N GLU A 429 -3.63 2.85 -4.72
CA GLU A 429 -3.32 2.06 -3.53
C GLU A 429 -2.11 1.12 -3.74
N ALA A 430 -1.99 0.46 -4.89
CA ALA A 430 -0.85 -0.41 -5.19
C ALA A 430 0.49 0.35 -5.17
N ASN A 431 0.49 1.61 -5.62
CA ASN A 431 1.67 2.48 -5.55
C ASN A 431 2.06 2.78 -4.11
N TYR A 432 1.07 2.95 -3.23
CA TYR A 432 1.32 3.19 -1.82
C TYR A 432 2.01 1.98 -1.15
N LEU A 433 1.62 0.75 -1.48
CA LEU A 433 2.18 -0.45 -0.84
C LEU A 433 3.70 -0.59 -1.05
N GLY A 434 4.20 -0.28 -2.25
CA GLY A 434 5.64 -0.29 -2.52
C GLY A 434 6.41 0.76 -1.69
N ALA A 435 5.82 1.93 -1.53
CA ALA A 435 6.37 2.99 -0.70
C ALA A 435 6.32 2.63 0.80
N ALA A 436 5.23 2.00 1.25
CA ALA A 436 5.08 1.50 2.62
C ALA A 436 6.19 0.51 2.98
N PHE A 437 6.53 -0.42 2.07
CA PHE A 437 7.63 -1.35 2.30
C PHE A 437 8.98 -0.63 2.47
N THR A 438 9.27 0.33 1.61
CA THR A 438 10.51 1.12 1.71
C THR A 438 10.58 1.89 3.02
N TRP A 439 9.47 2.48 3.44
CA TRP A 439 9.38 3.18 4.71
C TRP A 439 9.52 2.21 5.91
N ALA A 440 8.78 1.09 5.92
CA ALA A 440 8.80 0.13 7.03
C ALA A 440 10.17 -0.51 7.24
N THR A 441 11.03 -0.52 6.23
CA THR A 441 12.41 -1.02 6.29
C THR A 441 13.45 0.08 6.49
N ASP A 442 13.05 1.31 6.83
CA ASP A 442 13.94 2.49 6.97
C ASP A 442 14.78 2.75 5.71
N GLY A 443 14.23 2.45 4.52
CA GLY A 443 14.93 2.57 3.25
C GLY A 443 15.95 1.48 2.95
N ALA A 444 16.15 0.52 3.85
CA ALA A 444 17.09 -0.60 3.63
C ALA A 444 16.60 -1.55 2.52
N GLY A 445 15.29 -1.69 2.35
CA GLY A 445 14.64 -2.43 1.28
C GLY A 445 13.85 -1.52 0.35
N ARG A 446 13.71 -1.91 -0.92
CA ARG A 446 12.89 -1.22 -1.91
C ARG A 446 11.93 -2.19 -2.58
N MET A 447 10.69 -1.74 -2.80
CA MET A 447 9.71 -2.50 -3.58
C MET A 447 9.07 -1.61 -4.66
N VAL A 448 8.97 -2.14 -5.88
CA VAL A 448 8.46 -1.42 -7.07
C VAL A 448 7.28 -2.20 -7.64
N SER A 449 6.19 -1.49 -7.94
CA SER A 449 4.92 -2.08 -8.38
C SER A 449 4.62 -1.95 -9.87
N ASP A 450 5.56 -1.51 -10.71
CA ASP A 450 5.32 -1.36 -12.15
C ASP A 450 5.14 -2.71 -12.86
N VAL A 451 4.05 -2.89 -13.61
CA VAL A 451 3.74 -4.13 -14.35
C VAL A 451 3.84 -3.98 -15.86
N LEU A 452 3.35 -2.89 -16.44
CA LEU A 452 3.30 -2.72 -17.90
C LEU A 452 4.64 -2.84 -18.62
N PRO A 453 5.78 -2.41 -18.05
CA PRO A 453 7.12 -2.59 -18.66
C PRO A 453 7.49 -4.04 -18.93
N TYR A 454 6.90 -4.95 -18.19
CA TYR A 454 7.21 -6.38 -18.23
C TYR A 454 6.21 -7.18 -19.05
N ARG A 455 5.31 -6.54 -19.79
CA ARG A 455 4.39 -7.21 -20.73
C ARG A 455 5.14 -7.92 -21.85
N LYS A 456 4.60 -9.06 -22.28
CA LYS A 456 5.08 -9.82 -23.46
C LYS A 456 4.18 -9.54 -24.68
N PRO A 457 4.75 -9.42 -25.87
CA PRO A 457 6.11 -8.98 -26.11
C PRO A 457 6.21 -7.51 -25.72
N ALA A 458 6.98 -7.18 -24.69
CA ALA A 458 7.33 -5.78 -24.54
C ALA A 458 8.19 -5.43 -25.75
N PRO A 459 7.96 -4.29 -26.43
CA PRO A 459 8.92 -3.86 -27.43
C PRO A 459 10.30 -3.85 -26.75
N MET A 460 11.20 -4.65 -27.28
CA MET A 460 12.59 -4.59 -26.87
C MET A 460 13.07 -3.19 -27.19
N VAL A 461 13.31 -2.49 -26.15
CA VAL A 461 13.49 -1.07 -26.03
C VAL A 461 14.50 -0.51 -27.01
N SER A 462 14.05 -0.09 -28.14
CA SER A 462 14.71 0.97 -28.92
C SER A 462 14.15 2.35 -28.52
N LEU A 463 12.89 2.44 -28.11
CA LEU A 463 12.23 3.71 -27.77
C LEU A 463 12.10 3.88 -26.23
N PRO A 464 12.25 5.11 -25.74
CA PRO A 464 11.90 5.42 -24.35
C PRO A 464 10.40 5.19 -24.14
N VAL A 465 10.02 4.72 -22.94
CA VAL A 465 8.62 4.48 -22.57
C VAL A 465 8.33 5.15 -21.24
N ILE A 466 7.37 6.07 -21.21
CA ILE A 466 6.85 6.67 -19.98
C ILE A 466 5.78 5.77 -19.40
N HIS A 467 5.91 5.46 -18.11
CA HIS A 467 4.90 4.74 -17.35
C HIS A 467 4.04 5.70 -16.54
N ARG A 468 4.68 6.63 -15.81
CA ARG A 468 4.01 7.59 -14.95
C ARG A 468 4.69 8.93 -14.98
N VAL A 469 3.90 9.94 -14.67
CA VAL A 469 4.37 11.27 -14.29
C VAL A 469 3.65 11.62 -12.98
N LEU A 470 4.40 11.75 -11.91
CA LEU A 470 3.88 12.01 -10.56
C LEU A 470 4.39 13.35 -10.05
N ASN A 471 3.61 14.03 -9.22
CA ASN A 471 4.15 15.10 -8.41
C ASN A 471 5.32 14.56 -7.57
N HIS A 472 6.47 15.23 -7.59
CA HIS A 472 7.71 14.74 -6.97
C HIS A 472 7.61 14.52 -5.45
N ALA A 473 6.70 15.22 -4.79
CA ALA A 473 6.44 15.07 -3.35
C ALA A 473 5.38 14.01 -3.03
N ARG A 474 4.74 13.41 -4.04
CA ARG A 474 3.67 12.42 -3.86
C ARG A 474 4.06 11.07 -4.46
N VAL A 475 3.50 9.98 -3.91
CA VAL A 475 3.60 8.63 -4.49
C VAL A 475 2.39 8.28 -5.33
N ALA A 476 1.23 8.82 -4.99
CA ALA A 476 0.00 8.62 -5.77
C ALA A 476 -0.06 9.60 -6.94
N SER A 477 -0.73 9.17 -8.02
CA SER A 477 -1.04 10.06 -9.13
C SER A 477 -1.88 11.24 -8.64
N ALA A 478 -1.52 12.43 -9.09
CA ALA A 478 -2.28 13.66 -8.84
C ALA A 478 -2.26 14.50 -10.12
N PRO A 479 -3.21 15.43 -10.32
CA PRO A 479 -3.09 16.41 -11.38
C PRO A 479 -1.73 17.11 -11.30
N LEU A 480 -1.17 17.49 -12.43
CA LEU A 480 0.06 18.27 -12.47
C LEU A 480 -0.25 19.74 -12.26
N ALA A 481 0.66 20.48 -11.63
CA ALA A 481 0.59 21.93 -11.57
C ALA A 481 1.77 22.57 -12.30
N ARG A 482 1.56 23.74 -12.90
CA ARG A 482 2.64 24.49 -13.55
C ARG A 482 3.70 24.88 -12.53
N GLY A 483 4.96 24.84 -12.94
CA GLY A 483 6.09 25.11 -12.05
C GLY A 483 6.36 24.00 -11.02
N SER A 484 5.58 22.91 -10.99
CA SER A 484 5.83 21.83 -10.05
C SER A 484 6.94 20.89 -10.51
N LEU A 485 7.70 20.36 -9.56
CA LEU A 485 8.59 19.22 -9.79
C LEU A 485 7.77 17.96 -10.01
N VAL A 486 8.16 17.18 -11.00
CA VAL A 486 7.57 15.88 -11.31
C VAL A 486 8.64 14.81 -11.39
N ARG A 487 8.24 13.60 -11.02
CA ARG A 487 8.97 12.37 -11.23
C ARG A 487 8.32 11.63 -12.39
N ILE A 488 9.09 11.37 -13.44
CA ILE A 488 8.68 10.59 -14.60
C ILE A 488 9.36 9.23 -14.46
N THR A 489 8.58 8.16 -14.38
CA THR A 489 9.13 6.81 -14.35
C THR A 489 8.84 6.07 -15.64
N GLY A 490 9.76 5.19 -16.04
CA GLY A 490 9.65 4.48 -17.30
C GLY A 490 10.81 3.56 -17.60
N LEU A 491 11.01 3.25 -18.88
CA LEU A 491 12.12 2.46 -19.38
C LEU A 491 12.85 3.18 -20.49
N GLY A 492 14.19 3.05 -20.49
CA GLY A 492 15.01 3.61 -21.55
C GLY A 492 14.87 5.13 -21.66
N LEU A 493 14.47 5.82 -20.59
CA LEU A 493 14.23 7.26 -20.58
C LEU A 493 15.52 8.06 -20.81
N ALA A 494 16.65 7.59 -20.28
CA ALA A 494 17.99 8.15 -20.51
C ALA A 494 19.00 7.04 -20.84
N ALA A 495 20.20 7.42 -21.24
CA ALA A 495 21.27 6.47 -21.53
C ALA A 495 21.90 5.92 -20.25
N SER A 496 22.08 6.76 -19.26
CA SER A 496 22.76 6.44 -18.00
C SER A 496 21.87 5.65 -17.04
N ILE A 497 22.42 4.56 -16.49
CA ILE A 497 21.76 3.77 -15.46
C ILE A 497 21.71 4.55 -14.13
N GLN A 498 22.85 5.16 -13.77
CA GLN A 498 22.95 6.03 -12.60
C GLN A 498 22.41 7.43 -12.94
N PRO A 499 21.77 8.11 -11.98
CA PRO A 499 21.26 9.46 -12.23
C PRO A 499 22.37 10.44 -12.63
N VAL A 500 22.18 11.11 -13.74
CA VAL A 500 22.91 12.32 -14.10
C VAL A 500 22.11 13.49 -13.58
N THR A 501 22.69 14.30 -12.70
CA THR A 501 21.98 15.37 -11.97
C THR A 501 22.48 16.75 -12.37
N TYR A 502 21.58 17.70 -12.34
CA TYR A 502 21.86 19.14 -12.42
C TYR A 502 21.74 19.76 -11.03
N ALA A 503 22.73 20.52 -10.62
CA ALA A 503 22.69 21.28 -9.38
C ALA A 503 21.98 22.64 -9.63
N PRO A 504 20.79 22.88 -9.04
CA PRO A 504 20.06 24.13 -9.23
C PRO A 504 20.88 25.35 -8.81
N GLN A 505 20.81 26.41 -9.61
CA GLN A 505 21.50 27.66 -9.36
C GLN A 505 20.50 28.79 -9.10
N LEU A 506 20.92 29.79 -8.30
CA LEU A 506 20.10 30.94 -7.95
C LEU A 506 19.78 31.79 -9.18
N GLY A 507 18.50 31.99 -9.46
CA GLY A 507 18.02 32.82 -10.55
C GLY A 507 18.22 32.22 -11.95
N VAL A 508 18.76 31.02 -12.08
CA VAL A 508 19.08 30.40 -13.37
C VAL A 508 18.16 29.19 -13.62
N PRO A 509 17.42 29.16 -14.75
CA PRO A 509 16.65 28.00 -15.12
C PRO A 509 17.54 26.75 -15.35
N GLY A 510 17.00 25.57 -15.04
CA GLY A 510 17.67 24.31 -15.32
C GLY A 510 17.75 24.00 -16.82
N PRO A 511 18.63 23.09 -17.22
CA PRO A 511 18.79 22.69 -18.63
C PRO A 511 17.53 21.97 -19.14
N THR A 512 17.19 22.15 -20.41
CA THR A 512 16.11 21.44 -21.08
C THR A 512 16.57 20.14 -21.76
N THR A 513 17.86 19.88 -21.72
CA THR A 513 18.48 18.63 -22.19
C THR A 513 19.58 18.21 -21.21
N LEU A 514 19.52 16.97 -20.74
CA LEU A 514 20.50 16.40 -19.84
C LEU A 514 20.77 14.94 -20.28
N ASP A 515 22.03 14.54 -20.40
CA ASP A 515 22.44 13.21 -20.89
C ASP A 515 21.71 12.80 -22.20
N GLY A 516 21.60 13.73 -23.15
CA GLY A 516 20.92 13.51 -24.43
C GLY A 516 19.39 13.29 -24.31
N THR A 517 18.84 13.54 -23.14
CA THR A 517 17.39 13.37 -22.85
C THR A 517 16.71 14.73 -22.70
N SER A 518 15.55 14.89 -23.28
CA SER A 518 14.66 16.05 -23.12
C SER A 518 13.23 15.60 -22.83
N VAL A 519 12.51 16.36 -22.03
CA VAL A 519 11.09 16.13 -21.70
C VAL A 519 10.27 17.28 -22.27
N TYR A 520 9.13 16.94 -22.85
CA TYR A 520 8.21 17.92 -23.41
C TYR A 520 6.82 17.81 -22.76
N PHE A 521 6.26 18.94 -22.40
CA PHE A 521 4.87 19.09 -22.03
C PHE A 521 4.13 19.80 -23.17
N GLY A 522 3.39 19.03 -23.99
CA GLY A 522 2.95 19.47 -25.30
C GLY A 522 4.16 19.72 -26.19
N THR A 523 4.36 20.99 -26.59
CA THR A 523 5.51 21.44 -27.37
C THR A 523 6.60 22.15 -26.53
N THR A 524 6.32 22.39 -25.25
CA THR A 524 7.22 23.13 -24.37
C THR A 524 8.21 22.19 -23.71
N ALA A 525 9.52 22.47 -23.86
CA ALA A 525 10.57 21.71 -23.21
C ALA A 525 10.61 22.02 -21.71
N ALA A 526 10.78 20.99 -20.88
CA ALA A 526 10.87 21.07 -19.43
C ALA A 526 12.32 21.26 -18.99
N SER A 527 12.54 21.97 -17.89
CA SER A 527 13.82 21.97 -17.18
C SER A 527 14.03 20.66 -16.45
N LEU A 528 15.23 20.09 -16.55
CA LEU A 528 15.60 18.79 -16.01
C LEU A 528 16.53 18.95 -14.81
N LEU A 529 16.24 18.21 -13.74
CA LEU A 529 17.09 18.14 -12.54
C LEU A 529 17.86 16.84 -12.42
N SER A 530 17.28 15.76 -12.92
CA SER A 530 17.93 14.44 -12.92
C SER A 530 17.37 13.58 -14.04
N VAL A 531 18.22 12.79 -14.67
CA VAL A 531 17.84 11.79 -15.67
C VAL A 531 18.58 10.48 -15.43
N ALA A 532 17.84 9.39 -15.47
CA ALA A 532 18.36 8.02 -15.43
C ALA A 532 17.54 7.14 -16.38
N GLN A 533 18.00 5.93 -16.60
CA GLN A 533 17.35 4.98 -17.52
C GLN A 533 15.86 4.72 -17.18
N ASN A 534 15.50 4.80 -15.92
CA ASN A 534 14.14 4.47 -15.41
C ASN A 534 13.44 5.64 -14.71
N GLU A 535 14.11 6.77 -14.53
CA GLU A 535 13.53 7.91 -13.81
C GLU A 535 14.07 9.24 -14.32
N ILE A 536 13.19 10.23 -14.45
CA ILE A 536 13.54 11.63 -14.72
C ILE A 536 12.87 12.51 -13.69
N VAL A 537 13.60 13.51 -13.16
CA VAL A 537 13.04 14.62 -12.38
C VAL A 537 13.07 15.87 -13.24
N ALA A 538 11.88 16.43 -13.48
CA ALA A 538 11.69 17.59 -14.34
C ALA A 538 10.73 18.60 -13.71
N VAL A 539 10.71 19.81 -14.26
CA VAL A 539 9.73 20.84 -13.88
C VAL A 539 8.63 20.89 -14.93
N VAL A 540 7.38 20.86 -14.54
CA VAL A 540 6.26 21.23 -15.43
C VAL A 540 6.42 22.69 -15.84
N PRO A 541 6.60 23.01 -17.11
CA PRO A 541 6.94 24.38 -17.49
C PRO A 541 5.93 25.40 -16.94
N SER A 542 6.42 26.41 -16.26
CA SER A 542 5.60 27.50 -15.71
C SER A 542 4.92 28.32 -16.81
N SER A 543 5.51 28.34 -18.00
CA SER A 543 5.03 29.03 -19.20
C SER A 543 3.84 28.39 -19.90
N LEU A 544 3.38 27.20 -19.47
CA LEU A 544 2.22 26.56 -20.07
C LEU A 544 0.97 27.44 -19.92
N PRO A 545 0.12 27.55 -20.96
CA PRO A 545 -1.06 28.39 -20.93
C PRO A 545 -2.02 28.03 -19.77
N SER A 546 -2.51 29.03 -19.04
CA SER A 546 -3.39 28.83 -17.87
C SER A 546 -4.71 28.13 -18.20
N ARG A 547 -5.19 28.23 -19.44
CA ARG A 547 -6.43 27.61 -19.94
C ARG A 547 -6.34 26.11 -20.20
N LEU A 548 -5.14 25.52 -20.19
CA LEU A 548 -4.99 24.07 -20.46
C LEU A 548 -5.49 23.27 -19.26
N ALA A 549 -6.46 22.40 -19.49
CA ALA A 549 -6.97 21.44 -18.51
C ALA A 549 -6.19 20.11 -18.51
N THR A 550 -5.50 19.81 -19.61
CA THR A 550 -4.66 18.61 -19.76
C THR A 550 -3.38 18.97 -20.49
N VAL A 551 -2.35 18.16 -20.27
CA VAL A 551 -1.08 18.28 -20.99
C VAL A 551 -0.55 16.89 -21.36
N THR A 552 0.00 16.77 -22.55
CA THR A 552 0.64 15.54 -23.03
C THR A 552 2.12 15.61 -22.75
N VAL A 553 2.65 14.58 -22.10
CA VAL A 553 4.08 14.44 -21.77
C VAL A 553 4.73 13.44 -22.71
N THR A 554 5.90 13.81 -23.25
CA THR A 554 6.76 12.93 -24.06
C THR A 554 8.21 13.10 -23.64
N VAL A 555 8.98 12.03 -23.75
CA VAL A 555 10.44 12.03 -23.57
C VAL A 555 11.09 11.80 -24.91
N LYS A 556 12.10 12.60 -25.22
CA LYS A 556 12.99 12.39 -26.39
C LYS A 556 14.39 12.07 -25.89
N ARG A 557 14.95 11.01 -26.43
CA ARG A 557 16.33 10.60 -26.17
C ARG A 557 17.13 10.55 -27.48
N THR A 558 18.28 11.18 -27.50
CA THR A 558 19.21 11.12 -28.65
C THR A 558 20.17 9.96 -28.44
N VAL A 559 20.20 9.04 -29.41
CA VAL A 559 21.11 7.89 -29.42
C VAL A 559 21.80 7.85 -30.80
N LEU A 560 23.13 7.92 -30.83
CA LEU A 560 23.92 7.88 -32.06
C LEU A 560 23.39 8.85 -33.13
N GLY A 561 23.00 10.05 -32.74
CA GLY A 561 22.48 11.08 -33.63
C GLY A 561 21.00 10.93 -34.03
N SER A 562 20.36 9.85 -33.69
CA SER A 562 18.92 9.63 -33.92
C SER A 562 18.08 10.01 -32.70
N SER A 563 16.96 10.71 -32.91
CA SER A 563 16.01 11.08 -31.85
C SER A 563 14.96 10.01 -31.73
N LEU A 564 14.90 9.39 -30.55
CA LEU A 564 13.86 8.43 -30.15
C LEU A 564 12.84 9.13 -29.28
N THR A 565 11.56 8.98 -29.62
CA THR A 565 10.45 9.61 -28.87
C THR A 565 9.63 8.53 -28.14
N SER A 566 9.28 8.78 -26.87
CA SER A 566 8.45 7.88 -26.08
C SER A 566 6.99 7.83 -26.57
N ASN A 567 6.21 6.93 -25.95
CA ASN A 567 4.76 7.08 -25.92
C ASN A 567 4.39 8.44 -25.34
N ALA A 568 3.21 8.92 -25.72
CA ALA A 568 2.62 10.13 -25.18
C ALA A 568 1.70 9.78 -23.98
N LEU A 569 1.84 10.50 -22.88
CA LEU A 569 0.97 10.36 -21.70
C LEU A 569 0.23 11.68 -21.47
N THR A 570 -1.09 11.67 -21.57
CA THR A 570 -1.92 12.86 -21.33
C THR A 570 -2.42 12.86 -19.89
N LEU A 571 -2.19 13.97 -19.18
CA LEU A 571 -2.46 14.12 -17.75
C LEU A 571 -3.28 15.40 -17.47
N PRO A 572 -4.10 15.40 -16.42
CA PRO A 572 -4.75 16.60 -15.95
C PRO A 572 -3.74 17.67 -15.54
N LEU A 573 -3.99 18.92 -15.89
CA LEU A 573 -3.21 20.09 -15.50
C LEU A 573 -4.11 21.06 -14.74
N THR A 574 -3.69 21.42 -13.54
CA THR A 574 -4.42 22.32 -12.65
C THR A 574 -3.58 23.54 -12.29
N ALA A 575 -4.20 24.52 -11.65
CA ALA A 575 -3.49 25.69 -11.14
C ALA A 575 -2.52 25.29 -10.02
N VAL A 576 -2.97 24.41 -9.12
CA VAL A 576 -2.22 23.95 -7.95
C VAL A 576 -2.41 22.42 -7.78
N SER A 577 -1.42 21.77 -7.22
CA SER A 577 -1.47 20.36 -6.84
C SER A 577 -0.46 20.13 -5.70
N PRO A 578 -0.76 20.65 -4.49
CA PRO A 578 0.21 20.66 -3.41
C PRO A 578 0.59 19.26 -2.96
N GLY A 579 1.86 19.05 -2.70
CA GLY A 579 2.40 17.84 -2.09
C GLY A 579 3.46 18.20 -1.07
N ILE A 580 3.40 17.62 0.12
CA ILE A 580 4.41 17.76 1.17
C ILE A 580 5.49 16.69 0.93
N TYR A 581 6.75 17.07 1.07
CA TYR A 581 7.85 16.13 1.00
C TYR A 581 7.92 15.26 2.26
N ALA A 582 8.09 13.96 2.08
CA ALA A 582 8.34 13.03 3.17
C ALA A 582 9.84 12.96 3.49
N ALA A 583 10.19 12.71 4.75
CA ALA A 583 11.56 12.59 5.21
C ALA A 583 12.32 11.48 4.48
N ALA A 584 11.68 10.35 4.22
CA ALA A 584 12.25 9.23 3.48
C ALA A 584 12.22 9.42 1.94
N GLY A 585 11.76 10.56 1.42
CA GLY A 585 11.65 10.83 -0.01
C GLY A 585 10.62 9.98 -0.76
N ASN A 586 9.77 9.26 -0.03
CA ASN A 586 8.79 8.30 -0.57
C ASN A 586 7.35 8.84 -0.60
N GLY A 587 7.12 10.08 -0.15
CA GLY A 587 5.82 10.77 -0.18
C GLY A 587 4.78 10.26 0.82
N ILE A 588 5.19 9.47 1.82
CA ILE A 588 4.32 8.91 2.87
C ILE A 588 4.92 9.09 4.26
N ARG A 589 4.07 9.04 5.27
CA ARG A 589 4.36 9.09 6.72
C ARG A 589 5.06 10.38 7.15
N ASP A 590 6.26 10.25 7.69
CA ASP A 590 6.93 11.36 8.33
C ASP A 590 7.23 12.45 7.31
N ALA A 591 6.64 13.61 7.50
CA ALA A 591 6.93 14.78 6.69
C ALA A 591 8.41 15.16 6.84
N LEU A 592 9.03 15.63 5.77
CA LEU A 592 10.32 16.34 5.88
C LEU A 592 10.06 17.66 6.61
N ALA A 593 10.06 17.57 7.93
CA ALA A 593 9.67 18.63 8.84
C ALA A 593 10.81 18.99 9.79
N PHE A 594 10.88 20.25 10.14
CA PHE A 594 11.82 20.79 11.10
C PHE A 594 11.06 21.59 12.17
N ASN A 595 11.49 21.51 13.41
CA ASN A 595 10.98 22.34 14.49
C ASN A 595 11.45 23.79 14.33
N GLY A 596 10.91 24.69 15.12
CA GLY A 596 11.26 26.11 15.04
C GLY A 596 12.72 26.45 15.31
N ASP A 597 13.47 25.54 15.91
CA ASP A 597 14.91 25.63 16.17
C ASP A 597 15.79 24.97 15.08
N ASP A 598 15.19 24.68 13.92
CA ASP A 598 15.83 24.00 12.78
C ASP A 598 16.23 22.54 13.00
N THR A 599 15.88 21.95 14.12
CA THR A 599 16.11 20.52 14.36
C THR A 599 15.05 19.67 13.62
N PRO A 600 15.40 18.45 13.15
CA PRO A 600 14.41 17.57 12.54
C PRO A 600 13.27 17.25 13.52
N ASN A 601 12.03 17.37 13.05
CA ASN A 601 10.86 16.93 13.79
C ASN A 601 10.76 15.40 13.74
N SER A 602 10.71 14.78 14.90
CA SER A 602 10.68 13.32 15.06
C SER A 602 9.99 12.92 16.35
N ALA A 603 9.78 11.61 16.55
CA ALA A 603 9.24 11.09 17.81
C ALA A 603 10.12 11.43 19.02
N ASP A 604 11.44 11.47 18.84
CA ASP A 604 12.41 11.82 19.87
C ASP A 604 12.58 13.34 20.04
N ASN A 605 12.11 14.12 19.09
CA ASN A 605 12.23 15.57 19.05
C ASN A 605 10.94 16.22 18.49
N PRO A 606 9.82 16.12 19.21
CA PRO A 606 8.53 16.65 18.77
C PRO A 606 8.41 18.17 18.91
N ALA A 607 7.53 18.77 18.14
CA ALA A 607 7.12 20.16 18.37
C ALA A 607 6.16 20.24 19.58
N LEU A 608 6.22 21.34 20.33
CA LEU A 608 5.30 21.56 21.46
C LEU A 608 3.93 22.04 20.97
N ARG A 609 2.84 21.62 21.61
CA ARG A 609 1.48 22.11 21.32
C ARG A 609 1.27 23.57 21.66
N GLN A 610 2.00 24.11 22.62
CA GLN A 610 1.98 25.53 22.94
C GLN A 610 3.21 26.17 22.34
N ASP A 611 3.00 27.14 21.47
CA ASP A 611 4.02 27.96 20.80
C ASP A 611 5.03 27.20 19.90
N GLY A 612 4.88 25.88 19.75
CA GLY A 612 5.70 25.10 18.83
C GLY A 612 5.42 25.46 17.37
N THR A 613 6.46 25.49 16.58
CA THR A 613 6.36 25.71 15.13
C THR A 613 6.99 24.56 14.36
N ILE A 614 6.42 24.27 13.21
CA ILE A 614 6.88 23.22 12.31
C ILE A 614 7.07 23.82 10.93
N ARG A 615 8.23 23.61 10.34
CA ARG A 615 8.55 23.98 8.97
C ARG A 615 8.54 22.76 8.08
N VAL A 616 7.74 22.78 7.01
CA VAL A 616 7.63 21.72 6.02
C VAL A 616 7.92 22.22 4.62
N ARG A 617 8.29 21.33 3.73
CA ARG A 617 8.56 21.64 2.32
C ARG A 617 7.44 21.13 1.44
N ILE A 618 6.99 22.00 0.51
CA ILE A 618 5.90 21.67 -0.41
C ILE A 618 6.30 21.91 -1.87
N ASN A 619 5.66 21.14 -2.74
CA ASN A 619 5.71 21.24 -4.19
C ASN A 619 4.30 21.42 -4.75
N GLY A 620 4.15 21.97 -5.95
CA GLY A 620 2.85 22.08 -6.62
C GLY A 620 1.94 23.19 -6.09
N PHE A 621 2.50 24.24 -5.55
CA PHE A 621 1.83 25.41 -4.95
C PHE A 621 1.29 26.41 -5.97
N GLY A 622 1.58 26.22 -7.28
CA GLY A 622 1.17 27.14 -8.35
C GLY A 622 2.17 28.27 -8.59
N THR A 623 1.66 29.45 -8.97
CA THR A 623 2.47 30.61 -9.31
C THR A 623 2.87 31.42 -8.08
N THR A 624 4.02 32.12 -8.19
CA THR A 624 4.55 33.01 -7.16
C THR A 624 5.05 34.33 -7.77
N THR A 625 5.13 35.37 -6.96
CA THR A 625 5.75 36.62 -7.32
C THR A 625 6.88 36.95 -6.32
N PRO A 626 8.17 37.04 -6.76
CA PRO A 626 8.65 36.70 -8.10
C PRO A 626 8.49 35.24 -8.44
N SER A 627 8.42 34.91 -9.73
CA SER A 627 8.29 33.52 -10.20
C SER A 627 9.60 32.74 -10.05
N PHE A 628 9.51 31.47 -9.70
CA PHE A 628 10.66 30.58 -9.77
C PHE A 628 11.18 30.46 -11.20
N PRO A 629 12.51 30.49 -11.40
CA PRO A 629 13.07 30.00 -12.63
C PRO A 629 12.89 28.46 -12.67
N ASP A 630 12.30 27.94 -13.75
CA ASP A 630 12.03 26.51 -13.86
C ASP A 630 13.33 25.69 -13.66
N GLY A 631 13.41 24.91 -12.60
CA GLY A 631 14.60 24.13 -12.23
C GLY A 631 15.72 24.91 -11.53
N GLY A 632 15.50 26.17 -11.22
CA GLY A 632 16.45 27.01 -10.47
C GLY A 632 16.01 27.27 -9.02
N LEU A 633 16.92 27.88 -8.28
CA LEU A 633 16.64 28.38 -6.92
C LEU A 633 16.09 29.80 -6.98
N LEU A 634 15.29 30.14 -5.98
CA LEU A 634 14.81 31.50 -5.74
C LEU A 634 15.22 31.93 -4.32
N ALA A 635 15.61 33.17 -4.15
CA ALA A 635 15.92 33.74 -2.83
C ALA A 635 15.03 34.96 -2.53
N GLY A 636 14.94 35.29 -1.25
CA GLY A 636 14.18 36.42 -0.77
C GLY A 636 12.71 36.07 -0.47
N THR A 637 11.90 37.11 -0.31
CA THR A 637 10.48 36.95 -0.01
C THR A 637 9.71 36.64 -1.27
N VAL A 638 8.82 35.64 -1.19
CA VAL A 638 7.86 35.31 -2.26
C VAL A 638 6.44 35.57 -1.76
N PHE A 639 5.61 36.04 -2.67
CA PHE A 639 4.17 36.05 -2.48
C PHE A 639 3.59 34.94 -3.31
N VAL A 640 2.87 34.02 -2.66
CA VAL A 640 2.12 32.99 -3.36
C VAL A 640 0.80 33.61 -3.81
N ASP A 641 0.50 33.51 -5.10
CA ASP A 641 -0.71 34.10 -5.67
C ASP A 641 -2.01 33.41 -5.17
N ASN A 642 -1.86 32.37 -4.34
CA ASN A 642 -2.94 31.57 -3.80
C ASN A 642 -2.91 31.54 -2.26
N THR A 643 -4.09 31.48 -1.64
CA THR A 643 -4.19 31.29 -0.19
C THR A 643 -3.66 29.92 0.21
N ILE A 644 -2.73 29.90 1.17
CA ILE A 644 -2.21 28.69 1.81
C ILE A 644 -2.84 28.55 3.19
N GLN A 645 -3.40 27.39 3.45
CA GLN A 645 -3.95 26.98 4.74
C GLN A 645 -3.24 25.72 5.23
N ALA A 646 -3.24 25.51 6.52
CA ALA A 646 -2.70 24.31 7.15
C ALA A 646 -3.68 23.78 8.19
N ASP A 647 -3.70 22.47 8.35
CA ASP A 647 -4.34 21.82 9.48
C ASP A 647 -3.48 20.67 9.99
N ILE A 648 -3.63 20.36 11.29
CA ILE A 648 -3.01 19.22 11.93
C ILE A 648 -4.16 18.39 12.55
N ASP A 649 -4.34 17.14 12.10
CA ASP A 649 -5.47 16.28 12.45
C ASP A 649 -6.84 16.97 12.23
N GLY A 650 -6.95 17.80 11.20
CA GLY A 650 -8.17 18.58 10.90
C GLY A 650 -8.36 19.80 11.78
N VAL A 651 -7.46 20.10 12.71
CA VAL A 651 -7.46 21.33 13.50
C VAL A 651 -6.68 22.41 12.74
N ALA A 652 -7.34 23.53 12.42
CA ALA A 652 -6.72 24.62 11.69
C ALA A 652 -5.44 25.12 12.39
N ALA A 653 -4.36 25.21 11.63
CA ALA A 653 -3.06 25.67 12.08
C ALA A 653 -2.67 26.98 11.38
N THR A 654 -2.08 27.90 12.11
CA THR A 654 -1.70 29.21 11.57
C THR A 654 -0.43 29.08 10.71
N VAL A 655 -0.51 29.51 9.44
CA VAL A 655 0.67 29.66 8.59
C VAL A 655 1.39 30.94 8.98
N LEU A 656 2.60 30.83 9.50
CA LEU A 656 3.41 31.94 9.99
C LEU A 656 4.27 32.58 8.89
N SER A 657 4.82 31.75 8.02
CA SER A 657 5.64 32.23 6.90
C SER A 657 5.65 31.28 5.73
N VAL A 658 5.93 31.83 4.55
CA VAL A 658 6.13 31.13 3.29
C VAL A 658 7.41 31.67 2.66
N ALA A 659 8.36 30.79 2.36
CA ALA A 659 9.64 31.17 1.76
C ALA A 659 10.10 30.13 0.73
N PRO A 660 10.95 30.50 -0.24
CA PRO A 660 11.60 29.53 -1.10
C PRO A 660 12.53 28.61 -0.30
N ALA A 661 12.55 27.33 -0.61
CA ALA A 661 13.54 26.43 -0.05
C ALA A 661 14.94 26.80 -0.58
N PRO A 662 15.95 26.98 0.29
CA PRO A 662 17.24 27.53 -0.12
C PRO A 662 18.09 26.57 -0.98
N ASP A 663 17.81 25.28 -0.89
CA ASP A 663 18.59 24.19 -1.48
C ASP A 663 17.81 23.34 -2.51
N ARG A 664 16.55 23.69 -2.80
CA ARG A 664 15.69 22.90 -3.67
C ARG A 664 14.89 23.75 -4.65
N ALA A 665 15.08 23.48 -5.93
CA ALA A 665 14.35 24.13 -7.00
C ALA A 665 12.83 23.98 -6.85
N ASN A 666 12.07 24.97 -7.25
CA ASN A 666 10.61 24.95 -7.33
C ASN A 666 9.92 24.40 -6.07
N THR A 667 10.45 24.73 -4.90
CA THR A 667 9.98 24.23 -3.60
C THR A 667 9.81 25.40 -2.64
N LEU A 668 8.71 25.39 -1.88
CA LEU A 668 8.47 26.34 -0.78
C LEU A 668 8.65 25.65 0.57
N GLU A 669 9.12 26.41 1.53
CA GLU A 669 9.06 26.12 2.96
C GLU A 669 7.89 26.84 3.58
N ILE A 670 7.05 26.12 4.29
CA ILE A 670 5.88 26.64 4.99
C ILE A 670 6.12 26.44 6.48
N MET A 671 6.10 27.53 7.24
CA MET A 671 6.17 27.47 8.70
C MET A 671 4.75 27.55 9.27
N VAL A 672 4.40 26.57 10.08
CA VAL A 672 3.08 26.41 10.67
C VAL A 672 3.19 26.41 12.18
N GLN A 673 2.32 27.15 12.85
CA GLN A 673 2.19 27.10 14.32
C GLN A 673 1.33 25.90 14.72
N VAL A 674 1.81 25.11 15.66
CA VAL A 674 1.05 23.96 16.21
C VAL A 674 -0.15 24.51 16.99
N PRO A 675 -1.39 24.10 16.67
CA PRO A 675 -2.56 24.58 17.39
C PRO A 675 -2.56 24.13 18.85
N SER A 676 -2.74 25.05 19.78
CA SER A 676 -2.88 24.75 21.22
C SER A 676 -4.13 23.95 21.55
N SER A 677 -5.13 23.99 20.65
CA SER A 677 -6.41 23.23 20.78
C SER A 677 -6.32 21.77 20.34
N LEU A 678 -5.15 21.29 19.85
CA LEU A 678 -4.99 19.89 19.52
C LEU A 678 -5.23 19.01 20.76
N PRO A 679 -6.17 18.05 20.70
CA PRO A 679 -6.34 17.11 21.79
C PRO A 679 -5.07 16.26 21.94
N GLY A 680 -4.64 16.01 23.18
CA GLY A 680 -3.44 15.21 23.36
C GLY A 680 -3.35 14.55 24.71
N PRO A 681 -2.78 13.35 24.75
CA PRO A 681 -2.72 12.50 25.93
C PRO A 681 -1.56 12.85 26.88
N GLY A 682 -0.77 13.91 26.61
CA GLY A 682 0.40 14.27 27.41
C GLY A 682 1.67 13.46 27.06
N PHE A 683 1.72 12.86 25.89
CA PHE A 683 2.89 12.21 25.30
C PHE A 683 2.99 12.53 23.80
N VAL A 684 4.12 12.21 23.17
CA VAL A 684 4.38 12.46 21.76
C VAL A 684 3.42 11.67 20.86
N VAL A 685 2.80 12.34 19.92
CA VAL A 685 1.87 11.73 18.96
C VAL A 685 2.25 12.15 17.54
N ALA A 686 2.26 11.19 16.62
CA ALA A 686 2.31 11.46 15.19
C ALA A 686 0.94 12.01 14.75
N ARG A 687 0.93 13.22 14.18
CA ARG A 687 -0.26 13.96 13.76
C ARG A 687 -0.28 14.16 12.27
N GLU A 688 -1.38 13.89 11.61
CA GLU A 688 -1.52 14.11 10.18
C GLU A 688 -1.51 15.61 9.87
N LEU A 689 -0.64 16.01 8.94
CA LEU A 689 -0.51 17.39 8.49
C LEU A 689 -1.02 17.56 7.06
N HIS A 690 -1.90 18.51 6.84
CA HIS A 690 -2.29 18.92 5.50
C HIS A 690 -1.92 20.37 5.23
N ILE A 691 -1.47 20.63 4.01
CA ILE A 691 -1.33 21.97 3.45
C ILE A 691 -2.32 22.08 2.29
N THR A 692 -3.21 23.03 2.38
CA THR A 692 -4.22 23.31 1.35
C THR A 692 -3.85 24.60 0.62
N VAL A 693 -3.80 24.53 -0.71
CA VAL A 693 -3.55 25.67 -1.58
C VAL A 693 -4.71 25.80 -2.54
N LEU A 694 -5.36 26.96 -2.57
CA LEU A 694 -6.53 27.22 -3.43
C LEU A 694 -7.60 26.10 -3.34
N GLY A 695 -7.86 25.60 -2.14
CA GLY A 695 -8.83 24.53 -1.89
C GLY A 695 -8.38 23.11 -2.28
N ALA A 696 -7.19 22.93 -2.85
CA ALA A 696 -6.60 21.62 -3.10
C ALA A 696 -5.70 21.23 -1.93
N SER A 697 -5.94 20.05 -1.33
CA SER A 697 -5.14 19.53 -0.21
C SER A 697 -3.92 18.74 -0.68
N SER A 698 -2.88 18.74 0.14
CA SER A 698 -1.76 17.81 0.03
C SER A 698 -2.24 16.35 0.17
N GLN A 699 -1.33 15.40 0.00
CA GLN A 699 -1.63 13.99 0.21
C GLN A 699 -1.96 13.69 1.68
N ASP A 700 -2.82 12.70 1.88
CA ASP A 700 -3.10 12.11 3.18
C ASP A 700 -1.92 11.25 3.67
N GLY A 701 -1.88 10.98 4.97
CA GLY A 701 -0.93 10.06 5.60
C GLY A 701 0.46 10.64 5.84
N LEU A 702 0.66 11.95 5.71
CA LEU A 702 1.88 12.61 6.15
C LEU A 702 1.73 13.15 7.57
N THR A 703 2.68 12.79 8.42
CA THR A 703 2.63 13.09 9.85
C THR A 703 3.78 13.98 10.30
N VAL A 704 3.52 14.75 11.34
CA VAL A 704 4.49 15.49 12.16
C VAL A 704 4.32 15.06 13.60
N PHE A 705 5.40 15.14 14.37
CA PHE A 705 5.39 14.74 15.77
C PHE A 705 5.14 15.95 16.68
N VAL A 706 4.15 15.82 17.55
CA VAL A 706 3.68 16.87 18.46
C VAL A 706 3.56 16.30 19.87
N PHE A 707 4.05 17.05 20.88
CA PHE A 707 3.97 16.69 22.30
C PHE A 707 2.89 17.50 23.03
#